data_3324b7cf711cf459e906a7dc09e258ea
#
_entry.id   3324b7cf711cf459e906a7dc09e258ea
#
_cell.length_a   1.000
_cell.length_b   1.000
_cell.length_c   1.000
_cell.angle_alpha   90.00
_cell.angle_beta   90.00
_cell.angle_gamma   90.00
#
_symmetry.space_group_name_H-M   'P 1'
#
loop_
_entity.id
_entity.type
_entity.pdbx_description
1 polymer ?
#
loop_
_entity_poly.entity_id
_entity_poly.type
_entity_poly.pdbx_seq_one_letter_code
_entity_poly.pdbx_strand_id
1 'polypeptide(L)'
;MFTQDNASVRSLKNGSWLAVWQDERLGADKIFLQELDSSGVVLGANQLIAGSPIGADLTDPLAKTDTLGRIYLFYRDRSDGLVFGSRLNADLSVDLAPFLVNDTTGAAFAGPFSFDVYPDGRLVAVWEDYSSTGSTIQMRIYNPTGSTAFGPNTVNSDPGTSSHWVPTVAVQPSSGFVVTWEDYRNGGADIYVRQFNGSGSAVASDFGIVPPGPEAFAQYAPAIAFSTVDKYLIAWIDQRVGQEVYLQRFDPLTGLVGANQLVSSGDSLVSNWDVDIAVSPEGRFLITWGASSAQSLIVSQRFAPGVTAAGTLQTENSALVGRRWAPSASFQRANRYAEAWTEFINGDANINFMLFDTLNNKLLASELRLNDDAQGSPSDEPSIAPATWRTELVAFTSRRHDDGDIFVDAISHAGVGQYSNQRVNQDSGFTLQSEPNVIVGNGKSFVVWVDSRSISGASGQRIFGRFGTVDGLFSSPDFAVSDSLQTAIKTNPKSAINSTGRTLTVWLDQRDGTPQVYGRWLTSGGALDGSEFLISAPGSDFRNVNLYAAADSVGRFYAVWLDAGLAPVTVKGKWFNADKSAGGSFSYTSDVPGLAIQSAASAINDSGLISIGWTGSGAGQSGLYFTTITRTGTISGATIEVTDAVNAAPSNPSISVDENDYTSLTWIDRRVGTRQAYYQLYSNGPVAIGANQAVSSTVPEFMTQPATSAYRGRVWFVWADPRQSGLQVYGNNQVYLPTDVKDHPSPLPASYSLAQNFPNPFNPTTEIAFELPHRSRIALTVYDLLGREVKQLSGGMREAGQYRVVWDGTNERGRAVASGIYFYRLEASGFTQTRKMILLK
;
A
#
# COMPACT_ATOMS: atom_id res chain seq x y z
N MET A 1 1.41 0.54 2.37
CA MET A 1 2.13 1.73 2.91
C MET A 1 2.86 2.32 1.73
N PHE A 2 2.44 3.47 1.21
CA PHE A 2 3.27 4.20 0.24
C PHE A 2 4.05 5.19 1.07
N THR A 3 5.33 4.96 1.14
CA THR A 3 6.22 5.86 1.83
C THR A 3 6.85 6.79 0.79
N GLN A 4 6.80 8.07 1.05
CA GLN A 4 7.75 9.00 0.47
C GLN A 4 8.85 9.18 1.50
N ASP A 5 10.06 8.77 1.15
CA ASP A 5 11.13 8.67 2.13
C ASP A 5 12.49 9.07 1.55
N ASN A 6 13.49 9.23 2.43
CA ASN A 6 14.89 9.44 2.07
C ASN A 6 15.09 10.61 1.08
N ALA A 7 14.61 11.79 1.44
CA ALA A 7 14.76 12.97 0.62
C ALA A 7 16.22 13.44 0.56
N SER A 8 16.66 13.84 -0.64
CA SER A 8 17.96 14.53 -0.83
C SER A 8 17.71 15.85 -1.55
N VAL A 9 18.13 16.98 -0.97
CA VAL A 9 17.97 18.32 -1.54
C VAL A 9 19.30 18.86 -2.00
N ARG A 10 19.32 19.49 -3.20
CA ARG A 10 20.53 20.14 -3.76
C ARG A 10 20.20 21.47 -4.39
N SER A 11 21.12 22.42 -4.25
CA SER A 11 21.06 23.66 -5.00
C SER A 11 21.61 23.44 -6.42
N LEU A 12 20.92 24.01 -7.41
CA LEU A 12 21.33 23.97 -8.80
C LEU A 12 22.11 25.23 -9.19
N LYS A 13 22.86 25.16 -10.29
CA LYS A 13 23.73 26.25 -10.76
C LYS A 13 22.95 27.51 -11.16
N ASN A 14 21.73 27.35 -11.65
CA ASN A 14 20.80 28.42 -12.01
C ASN A 14 20.18 29.14 -10.79
N GLY A 15 20.48 28.66 -9.57
CA GLY A 15 19.89 29.18 -8.33
C GLY A 15 18.58 28.55 -7.93
N SER A 16 18.07 27.56 -8.68
CA SER A 16 16.93 26.74 -8.27
C SER A 16 17.36 25.62 -7.29
N TRP A 17 16.39 24.86 -6.80
CA TRP A 17 16.60 23.73 -5.92
C TRP A 17 16.07 22.46 -6.56
N LEU A 18 16.68 21.35 -6.29
CA LEU A 18 16.21 20.01 -6.66
C LEU A 18 16.04 19.18 -5.41
N ALA A 19 14.88 18.65 -5.19
CA ALA A 19 14.63 17.57 -4.25
C ALA A 19 14.41 16.26 -5.01
N VAL A 20 14.95 15.17 -4.48
CA VAL A 20 14.72 13.81 -4.97
C VAL A 20 14.36 12.92 -3.79
N TRP A 21 13.47 11.95 -3.98
CA TRP A 21 13.01 11.04 -2.93
C TRP A 21 12.56 9.71 -3.52
N GLN A 22 12.49 8.68 -2.70
CA GLN A 22 11.79 7.45 -3.03
C GLN A 22 10.30 7.59 -2.76
N ASP A 23 9.48 6.95 -3.59
CA ASP A 23 8.03 7.13 -3.57
C ASP A 23 7.33 5.86 -4.08
N GLU A 24 6.52 5.27 -3.25
CA GLU A 24 5.77 4.05 -3.55
C GLU A 24 4.46 4.29 -4.33
N ARG A 25 4.13 5.52 -4.74
CA ARG A 25 2.84 5.84 -5.40
C ARG A 25 2.55 5.02 -6.66
N LEU A 26 3.53 4.32 -7.22
CA LEU A 26 3.38 3.41 -8.35
C LEU A 26 3.38 1.92 -7.96
N GLY A 27 3.23 1.60 -6.66
CA GLY A 27 3.12 0.24 -6.14
C GLY A 27 4.46 -0.47 -5.90
N ALA A 28 5.57 0.16 -6.26
CA ALA A 28 6.94 -0.16 -5.87
C ALA A 28 7.69 1.15 -5.69
N ASP A 29 8.70 1.17 -4.86
CA ASP A 29 9.53 2.35 -4.68
C ASP A 29 10.14 2.81 -6.01
N LYS A 30 9.94 4.08 -6.35
CA LYS A 30 10.50 4.76 -7.51
C LYS A 30 11.15 6.05 -7.07
N ILE A 31 12.07 6.55 -7.87
CA ILE A 31 12.70 7.83 -7.58
C ILE A 31 11.95 8.94 -8.30
N PHE A 32 11.40 9.85 -7.50
CA PHE A 32 10.78 11.09 -7.96
C PHE A 32 11.67 12.29 -7.68
N LEU A 33 11.46 13.33 -8.47
CA LEU A 33 12.17 14.59 -8.33
C LEU A 33 11.23 15.78 -8.52
N GLN A 34 11.58 16.89 -7.86
CA GLN A 34 10.89 18.18 -7.95
C GLN A 34 11.88 19.30 -8.01
N GLU A 35 11.74 20.16 -9.02
CA GLU A 35 12.48 21.43 -9.08
C GLU A 35 11.66 22.53 -8.40
N LEU A 36 12.36 23.43 -7.69
CA LEU A 36 11.80 24.64 -7.10
C LEU A 36 12.68 25.82 -7.55
N ASP A 37 12.08 26.97 -7.76
CA ASP A 37 12.83 28.18 -8.05
C ASP A 37 13.68 28.64 -6.83
N SER A 38 14.46 29.70 -7.01
CA SER A 38 15.31 30.26 -5.95
C SER A 38 14.54 30.79 -4.74
N SER A 39 13.24 31.02 -4.86
CA SER A 39 12.37 31.46 -3.75
C SER A 39 11.63 30.32 -3.08
N GLY A 40 11.80 29.08 -3.56
CA GLY A 40 11.16 27.89 -3.03
C GLY A 40 9.78 27.62 -3.66
N VAL A 41 9.44 28.25 -4.77
CA VAL A 41 8.19 27.97 -5.51
C VAL A 41 8.40 26.72 -6.38
N VAL A 42 7.48 25.77 -6.29
CA VAL A 42 7.49 24.52 -7.07
C VAL A 42 7.37 24.83 -8.57
N LEU A 43 8.24 24.21 -9.37
CA LEU A 43 8.28 24.33 -10.82
C LEU A 43 7.79 23.05 -11.49
N GLY A 44 6.56 23.06 -11.99
CA GLY A 44 5.94 21.91 -12.64
C GLY A 44 5.46 20.84 -11.66
N ALA A 45 5.08 19.67 -12.19
CA ALA A 45 4.68 18.49 -11.40
C ALA A 45 5.89 17.65 -11.02
N ASN A 46 5.71 16.74 -10.04
CA ASN A 46 6.73 15.73 -9.71
C ASN A 46 7.07 14.89 -10.93
N GLN A 47 8.33 14.65 -11.15
CA GLN A 47 8.83 13.89 -12.29
C GLN A 47 9.41 12.55 -11.84
N LEU A 48 9.01 11.47 -12.51
CA LEU A 48 9.65 10.17 -12.36
C LEU A 48 11.00 10.20 -13.08
N ILE A 49 12.06 9.68 -12.45
CA ILE A 49 13.36 9.58 -13.12
C ILE A 49 13.27 8.69 -14.36
N ALA A 50 13.74 9.20 -15.50
CA ALA A 50 13.74 8.47 -16.76
C ALA A 50 14.80 7.36 -16.77
N GLY A 51 14.45 6.21 -17.40
CA GLY A 51 15.37 5.08 -17.58
C GLY A 51 15.46 4.11 -16.41
N SER A 52 14.59 4.24 -15.40
CA SER A 52 14.46 3.22 -14.36
C SER A 52 14.09 1.86 -14.96
N PRO A 53 14.72 0.74 -14.54
CA PRO A 53 14.31 -0.59 -14.98
C PRO A 53 12.84 -0.84 -14.64
N ILE A 54 12.11 -1.46 -15.57
CA ILE A 54 10.71 -1.85 -15.35
C ILE A 54 10.66 -2.90 -14.24
N GLY A 55 9.84 -2.68 -13.21
CA GLY A 55 9.69 -3.60 -12.08
C GLY A 55 10.72 -3.45 -10.96
N ALA A 56 11.71 -2.55 -11.08
CA ALA A 56 12.68 -2.28 -10.03
C ALA A 56 12.04 -1.62 -8.80
N ASP A 57 12.52 -1.97 -7.62
CA ASP A 57 12.15 -1.37 -6.32
C ASP A 57 13.26 -0.42 -5.89
N LEU A 58 13.17 0.88 -6.29
CA LEU A 58 14.25 1.85 -6.24
C LEU A 58 14.21 2.69 -4.96
N THR A 59 15.28 2.65 -4.17
CA THR A 59 15.38 3.26 -2.84
C THR A 59 16.65 4.11 -2.66
N ASP A 60 16.69 4.86 -1.56
CA ASP A 60 17.86 5.60 -1.08
C ASP A 60 18.45 6.57 -2.11
N PRO A 61 17.67 7.48 -2.72
CA PRO A 61 18.21 8.37 -3.72
C PRO A 61 19.17 9.41 -3.12
N LEU A 62 20.31 9.56 -3.72
CA LEU A 62 21.27 10.61 -3.39
C LEU A 62 21.54 11.47 -4.63
N ALA A 63 21.49 12.78 -4.47
CA ALA A 63 21.82 13.72 -5.53
C ALA A 63 23.07 14.53 -5.20
N LYS A 64 23.88 14.83 -6.20
CA LYS A 64 25.03 15.76 -6.13
C LYS A 64 25.08 16.57 -7.42
N THR A 65 25.70 17.75 -7.36
CA THR A 65 25.88 18.61 -8.53
C THR A 65 27.37 18.96 -8.73
N ASP A 66 27.81 18.99 -9.97
CA ASP A 66 29.17 19.47 -10.29
C ASP A 66 29.21 20.98 -10.61
N THR A 67 30.39 21.50 -10.84
CA THR A 67 30.60 22.91 -11.17
C THR A 67 30.01 23.34 -12.52
N LEU A 68 29.68 22.38 -13.40
CA LEU A 68 29.03 22.62 -14.69
C LEU A 68 27.52 22.70 -14.54
N GLY A 69 26.96 22.28 -13.40
CA GLY A 69 25.54 22.24 -13.13
C GLY A 69 24.86 20.95 -13.56
N ARG A 70 25.65 19.91 -13.87
CA ARG A 70 25.10 18.57 -14.13
C ARG A 70 24.71 17.93 -12.81
N ILE A 71 23.66 17.15 -12.80
CA ILE A 71 23.09 16.50 -11.62
C ILE A 71 23.45 15.03 -11.70
N TYR A 72 24.14 14.52 -10.71
CA TYR A 72 24.43 13.11 -10.54
C TYR A 72 23.45 12.53 -9.54
N LEU A 73 22.84 11.40 -9.89
CA LEU A 73 21.83 10.75 -9.10
C LEU A 73 22.18 9.28 -8.94
N PHE A 74 22.25 8.83 -7.69
CA PHE A 74 22.48 7.44 -7.32
C PHE A 74 21.29 6.91 -6.54
N TYR A 75 20.98 5.65 -6.75
CA TYR A 75 19.88 4.94 -6.10
C TYR A 75 20.13 3.44 -6.09
N ARG A 76 19.47 2.71 -5.23
CA ARG A 76 19.58 1.27 -5.09
C ARG A 76 18.30 0.59 -5.58
N ASP A 77 18.42 -0.56 -6.25
CA ASP A 77 17.32 -1.51 -6.41
C ASP A 77 17.31 -2.45 -5.21
N ARG A 78 16.25 -2.38 -4.41
CA ARG A 78 16.10 -3.20 -3.20
C ARG A 78 15.91 -4.68 -3.53
N SER A 79 15.41 -5.02 -4.71
CA SER A 79 15.08 -6.39 -5.10
C SER A 79 16.32 -7.28 -5.30
N ASP A 80 17.43 -6.69 -5.74
CA ASP A 80 18.69 -7.40 -6.02
C ASP A 80 19.93 -6.76 -5.37
N GLY A 81 19.74 -5.63 -4.66
CA GLY A 81 20.81 -4.91 -3.98
C GLY A 81 21.78 -4.17 -4.92
N LEU A 82 21.40 -3.95 -6.18
CA LEU A 82 22.23 -3.24 -7.13
C LEU A 82 22.12 -1.73 -6.94
N VAL A 83 23.27 -1.05 -6.98
CA VAL A 83 23.36 0.40 -6.95
C VAL A 83 23.57 0.93 -8.37
N PHE A 84 22.72 1.87 -8.76
CA PHE A 84 22.78 2.54 -10.06
C PHE A 84 23.19 3.99 -9.91
N GLY A 85 23.97 4.48 -10.87
CA GLY A 85 24.30 5.89 -11.02
C GLY A 85 23.81 6.40 -12.37
N SER A 86 23.29 7.62 -12.42
CA SER A 86 22.90 8.30 -13.65
C SER A 86 23.30 9.78 -13.60
N ARG A 87 23.24 10.47 -14.74
CA ARG A 87 23.50 11.91 -14.80
C ARG A 87 22.44 12.62 -15.62
N LEU A 88 21.97 13.72 -15.08
CA LEU A 88 21.01 14.61 -15.75
C LEU A 88 21.68 15.93 -16.09
N ASN A 89 21.21 16.56 -17.16
CA ASN A 89 21.48 17.95 -17.46
C ASN A 89 20.75 18.89 -16.49
N ALA A 90 21.06 20.19 -16.56
CA ALA A 90 20.40 21.21 -15.74
C ALA A 90 18.89 21.37 -16.06
N ASP A 91 18.40 20.90 -17.19
CA ASP A 91 16.99 20.83 -17.59
C ASP A 91 16.32 19.51 -17.22
N LEU A 92 16.97 18.69 -16.39
CA LEU A 92 16.54 17.37 -15.94
C LEU A 92 16.49 16.29 -17.04
N SER A 93 16.86 16.60 -18.26
CA SER A 93 17.03 15.58 -19.31
C SER A 93 18.19 14.63 -18.99
N VAL A 94 18.07 13.36 -19.43
CA VAL A 94 19.12 12.36 -19.21
C VAL A 94 20.34 12.68 -20.08
N ASP A 95 21.49 12.93 -19.43
CA ASP A 95 22.80 13.11 -20.08
C ASP A 95 23.60 11.78 -20.10
N LEU A 96 23.55 11.01 -19.03
CA LEU A 96 24.14 9.68 -18.95
C LEU A 96 23.10 8.70 -18.40
N ALA A 97 22.76 7.70 -19.20
CA ALA A 97 21.81 6.66 -18.82
C ALA A 97 22.30 5.90 -17.55
N PRO A 98 21.39 5.28 -16.80
CA PRO A 98 21.77 4.51 -15.62
C PRO A 98 22.86 3.47 -15.90
N PHE A 99 23.88 3.44 -15.08
CA PHE A 99 25.00 2.48 -15.12
C PHE A 99 25.14 1.80 -13.76
N LEU A 100 25.62 0.56 -13.78
CA LEU A 100 25.80 -0.23 -12.56
C LEU A 100 27.04 0.25 -11.79
N VAL A 101 26.87 0.47 -10.46
CA VAL A 101 27.93 0.96 -9.57
C VAL A 101 28.66 -0.18 -8.87
N ASN A 102 27.95 -1.10 -8.26
CA ASN A 102 28.53 -2.24 -7.56
C ASN A 102 28.71 -3.46 -8.49
N ASP A 103 29.55 -4.40 -8.11
CA ASP A 103 29.79 -5.62 -8.90
C ASP A 103 28.77 -6.72 -8.55
N THR A 104 28.32 -7.44 -9.58
CA THR A 104 27.39 -8.59 -9.44
C THR A 104 28.10 -9.94 -9.31
N THR A 105 29.45 -9.99 -9.26
CA THR A 105 30.24 -11.22 -9.40
C THR A 105 30.35 -12.08 -8.15
N GLY A 106 29.62 -11.79 -7.11
CA GLY A 106 29.50 -12.66 -5.94
C GLY A 106 28.14 -12.42 -5.30
N ALA A 107 27.52 -13.40 -4.70
CA ALA A 107 26.21 -13.32 -4.05
C ALA A 107 26.12 -12.25 -2.91
N ALA A 108 26.76 -11.11 -3.09
CA ALA A 108 26.86 -10.03 -2.16
C ALA A 108 25.76 -9.00 -2.43
N PHE A 109 24.95 -8.76 -1.43
CA PHE A 109 23.93 -7.73 -1.42
C PHE A 109 24.58 -6.40 -1.03
N ALA A 110 24.41 -5.33 -1.81
CA ALA A 110 24.92 -4.01 -1.41
C ALA A 110 24.00 -3.40 -0.32
N GLY A 111 24.63 -2.99 0.77
CA GLY A 111 24.02 -2.19 1.83
C GLY A 111 23.94 -0.70 1.50
N PRO A 112 23.98 0.18 2.50
CA PRO A 112 24.11 1.62 2.34
C PRO A 112 25.27 2.01 1.44
N PHE A 113 25.10 3.08 0.69
CA PHE A 113 26.10 3.62 -0.24
C PHE A 113 26.18 5.15 -0.14
N SER A 114 27.26 5.70 -0.63
CA SER A 114 27.46 7.15 -0.77
C SER A 114 28.31 7.44 -1.99
N PHE A 115 28.25 8.66 -2.49
CA PHE A 115 29.11 9.11 -3.56
C PHE A 115 29.42 10.60 -3.46
N ASP A 116 30.51 11.04 -4.10
CA ASP A 116 30.79 12.44 -4.29
C ASP A 116 31.48 12.71 -5.64
N VAL A 117 31.43 13.97 -6.10
CA VAL A 117 31.77 14.35 -7.48
C VAL A 117 32.91 15.36 -7.49
N TYR A 118 33.91 15.07 -8.29
CA TYR A 118 34.97 16.02 -8.57
C TYR A 118 34.54 17.14 -9.53
N PRO A 119 35.18 18.33 -9.46
CA PRO A 119 34.83 19.43 -10.39
C PRO A 119 34.99 19.08 -11.88
N ASP A 120 35.85 18.11 -12.22
CA ASP A 120 36.05 17.63 -13.59
C ASP A 120 34.99 16.61 -14.04
N GLY A 121 34.09 16.24 -13.15
CA GLY A 121 32.97 15.30 -13.41
C GLY A 121 33.36 13.83 -13.18
N ARG A 122 34.54 13.51 -12.71
CA ARG A 122 34.84 12.19 -12.12
C ARG A 122 34.05 12.06 -10.82
N LEU A 123 33.71 10.84 -10.45
CA LEU A 123 33.02 10.58 -9.19
C LEU A 123 33.65 9.39 -8.46
N VAL A 124 33.48 9.40 -7.14
CA VAL A 124 33.85 8.31 -6.24
C VAL A 124 32.55 7.78 -5.66
N ALA A 125 32.32 6.48 -5.79
CA ALA A 125 31.23 5.77 -5.12
C ALA A 125 31.79 4.81 -4.08
N VAL A 126 31.15 4.73 -2.93
CA VAL A 126 31.47 3.79 -1.84
C VAL A 126 30.19 3.06 -1.46
N TRP A 127 30.28 1.78 -1.15
CA TRP A 127 29.15 0.97 -0.74
C TRP A 127 29.57 -0.11 0.24
N GLU A 128 28.61 -0.53 1.02
CA GLU A 128 28.76 -1.69 1.88
C GLU A 128 28.54 -2.96 1.05
N ASP A 129 29.44 -3.93 1.18
CA ASP A 129 29.40 -5.20 0.47
C ASP A 129 29.31 -6.36 1.47
N TYR A 130 28.17 -7.02 1.52
CA TYR A 130 27.90 -8.13 2.44
C TYR A 130 28.49 -9.43 1.92
N SER A 131 29.16 -10.17 2.80
CA SER A 131 29.57 -11.54 2.57
C SER A 131 29.04 -12.44 3.67
N SER A 132 29.15 -13.76 3.50
CA SER A 132 28.74 -14.73 4.53
C SER A 132 29.60 -14.66 5.82
N THR A 133 30.69 -13.89 5.82
CA THR A 133 31.65 -13.81 6.93
C THR A 133 31.76 -12.41 7.57
N GLY A 134 31.04 -11.44 7.04
CA GLY A 134 31.05 -10.03 7.49
C GLY A 134 30.75 -9.07 6.35
N SER A 135 30.85 -7.76 6.57
CA SER A 135 30.74 -6.76 5.52
C SER A 135 32.07 -6.01 5.33
N THR A 136 32.29 -5.51 4.13
CA THR A 136 33.44 -4.64 3.78
C THR A 136 32.95 -3.40 3.08
N ILE A 137 33.71 -2.31 3.21
CA ILE A 137 33.44 -1.12 2.43
C ILE A 137 34.22 -1.19 1.13
N GLN A 138 33.50 -1.14 0.01
CA GLN A 138 34.06 -1.10 -1.33
C GLN A 138 34.01 0.31 -1.90
N MET A 139 34.90 0.61 -2.83
CA MET A 139 34.91 1.87 -3.56
C MET A 139 35.23 1.68 -5.04
N ARG A 140 34.73 2.60 -5.86
CA ARG A 140 35.05 2.70 -7.29
C ARG A 140 35.12 4.16 -7.72
N ILE A 141 36.05 4.47 -8.63
CA ILE A 141 36.12 5.78 -9.27
C ILE A 141 35.66 5.65 -10.71
N TYR A 142 34.84 6.60 -11.13
CA TYR A 142 34.34 6.66 -12.51
C TYR A 142 34.85 7.90 -13.23
N ASN A 143 35.05 7.74 -14.53
CA ASN A 143 35.27 8.84 -15.45
C ASN A 143 33.93 9.60 -15.67
N PRO A 144 34.01 10.85 -16.20
CA PRO A 144 32.79 11.60 -16.54
C PRO A 144 31.88 10.92 -17.56
N THR A 145 32.34 9.88 -18.24
CA THR A 145 31.57 9.08 -19.20
C THR A 145 30.84 7.90 -18.56
N GLY A 146 30.90 7.75 -17.24
CA GLY A 146 30.36 6.58 -16.53
C GLY A 146 31.19 5.32 -16.59
N SER A 147 32.35 5.35 -17.32
CA SER A 147 33.25 4.21 -17.36
C SER A 147 34.11 4.15 -16.10
N THR A 148 34.41 2.94 -15.60
CA THR A 148 35.31 2.74 -14.45
C THR A 148 36.69 3.26 -14.75
N ALA A 149 37.21 4.12 -13.87
CA ALA A 149 38.58 4.58 -13.87
C ALA A 149 39.48 3.78 -12.91
N PHE A 150 38.88 3.31 -11.78
CA PHE A 150 39.59 2.54 -10.75
C PHE A 150 38.62 1.73 -9.88
N GLY A 151 39.04 0.53 -9.43
CA GLY A 151 38.30 -0.33 -8.52
C GLY A 151 37.43 -1.41 -9.21
N PRO A 152 36.69 -2.22 -8.47
CA PRO A 152 36.40 -2.04 -7.04
C PRO A 152 37.60 -2.35 -6.15
N ASN A 153 37.74 -1.61 -5.05
CA ASN A 153 38.78 -1.83 -4.04
C ASN A 153 38.21 -1.68 -2.63
N THR A 154 38.71 -2.49 -1.70
CA THR A 154 38.29 -2.44 -0.30
C THR A 154 38.86 -1.20 0.39
N VAL A 155 38.00 -0.48 1.08
CA VAL A 155 38.32 0.75 1.82
C VAL A 155 38.91 0.44 3.19
N ASN A 156 38.27 -0.42 3.98
CA ASN A 156 38.75 -0.82 5.31
C ASN A 156 40.04 -1.63 5.21
N SER A 157 40.99 -1.46 6.17
CA SER A 157 42.31 -2.10 6.13
C SER A 157 42.43 -3.32 7.01
N ASP A 158 41.41 -3.63 7.83
CA ASP A 158 41.44 -4.80 8.67
C ASP A 158 41.15 -6.07 7.85
N PRO A 159 41.90 -7.17 8.06
CA PRO A 159 41.68 -8.42 7.35
C PRO A 159 40.59 -9.30 8.02
N GLY A 160 39.87 -8.75 9.00
CA GLY A 160 39.03 -9.50 9.89
C GLY A 160 37.63 -9.82 9.33
N THR A 161 36.86 -10.52 10.15
CA THR A 161 35.45 -10.87 9.90
C THR A 161 34.49 -9.86 10.56
N SER A 162 34.98 -8.67 10.93
CA SER A 162 34.17 -7.60 11.51
C SER A 162 33.20 -7.01 10.49
N SER A 163 32.12 -6.44 10.98
CA SER A 163 31.16 -5.71 10.14
C SER A 163 31.59 -4.26 9.97
N HIS A 164 31.31 -3.73 8.77
CA HIS A 164 31.59 -2.35 8.38
C HIS A 164 30.34 -1.80 7.69
N TRP A 165 29.75 -0.73 8.24
CA TRP A 165 28.44 -0.24 7.82
C TRP A 165 28.46 1.25 7.48
N VAL A 166 27.44 1.71 6.77
CA VAL A 166 27.08 3.11 6.52
C VAL A 166 28.29 3.95 6.03
N PRO A 167 28.91 3.62 4.89
CA PRO A 167 30.01 4.41 4.37
C PRO A 167 29.55 5.77 3.86
N THR A 168 30.34 6.82 4.12
CA THR A 168 30.15 8.13 3.50
C THR A 168 31.46 8.65 2.93
N VAL A 169 31.39 9.47 1.86
CA VAL A 169 32.57 9.96 1.14
C VAL A 169 32.46 11.45 0.85
N ALA A 170 33.58 12.15 0.97
CA ALA A 170 33.72 13.52 0.50
C ALA A 170 35.00 13.71 -0.31
N VAL A 171 34.87 14.42 -1.42
CA VAL A 171 35.98 14.70 -2.36
C VAL A 171 36.63 16.04 -2.05
N GLN A 172 37.94 16.08 -1.99
CA GLN A 172 38.72 17.33 -2.06
C GLN A 172 39.03 17.65 -3.53
N PRO A 173 38.58 18.78 -4.07
CA PRO A 173 38.61 19.07 -5.50
C PRO A 173 39.96 18.90 -6.21
N SER A 174 41.04 19.11 -5.50
CA SER A 174 42.40 19.14 -6.09
C SER A 174 43.32 17.95 -5.76
N SER A 175 42.94 17.06 -4.83
CA SER A 175 43.92 16.10 -4.30
C SER A 175 43.46 14.68 -4.09
N GLY A 176 42.26 14.45 -3.56
CA GLY A 176 41.80 13.11 -3.20
C GLY A 176 40.45 13.12 -2.53
N PHE A 177 40.19 12.12 -1.72
CA PHE A 177 38.95 11.99 -1.00
C PHE A 177 39.14 11.28 0.34
N VAL A 178 38.17 11.41 1.22
CA VAL A 178 38.12 10.76 2.51
C VAL A 178 36.82 9.96 2.59
N VAL A 179 36.96 8.73 3.08
CA VAL A 179 35.83 7.83 3.38
C VAL A 179 35.75 7.66 4.88
N THR A 180 34.52 7.68 5.43
CA THR A 180 34.23 7.34 6.82
C THR A 180 33.10 6.31 6.87
N TRP A 181 33.13 5.44 7.89
CA TRP A 181 32.16 4.33 8.04
C TRP A 181 32.04 3.94 9.51
N GLU A 182 31.00 3.16 9.83
CA GLU A 182 30.90 2.45 11.09
C GLU A 182 31.70 1.17 11.06
N ASP A 183 32.52 0.92 12.07
CA ASP A 183 33.43 -0.21 12.16
C ASP A 183 33.24 -0.95 13.49
N TYR A 184 33.05 -2.25 13.39
CA TYR A 184 32.77 -3.10 14.55
C TYR A 184 33.96 -3.95 14.99
N ARG A 185 35.19 -3.68 14.53
CA ARG A 185 36.37 -4.46 14.86
C ARG A 185 36.72 -4.46 16.35
N ASN A 186 36.27 -3.50 17.12
CA ASN A 186 36.51 -3.37 18.56
C ASN A 186 35.34 -3.88 19.42
N GLY A 187 34.33 -4.52 18.86
CA GLY A 187 33.15 -5.08 19.55
C GLY A 187 31.96 -4.15 19.70
N GLY A 188 32.13 -2.85 19.44
CA GLY A 188 31.07 -1.84 19.31
C GLY A 188 31.23 -1.08 18.00
N ALA A 189 30.25 -0.29 17.61
CA ALA A 189 30.37 0.58 16.45
C ALA A 189 31.26 1.78 16.79
N ASP A 190 32.33 1.95 16.04
CA ASP A 190 33.24 3.10 16.07
C ASP A 190 33.27 3.78 14.70
N ILE A 191 33.46 5.11 14.65
CA ILE A 191 33.64 5.79 13.36
C ILE A 191 35.08 5.76 12.95
N TYR A 192 35.37 5.14 11.81
CA TYR A 192 36.65 5.05 11.16
C TYR A 192 36.74 5.95 9.94
N VAL A 193 38.01 6.33 9.64
CA VAL A 193 38.34 7.25 8.55
C VAL A 193 39.51 6.69 7.77
N ARG A 194 39.51 6.84 6.45
CA ARG A 194 40.64 6.59 5.58
C ARG A 194 40.69 7.59 4.45
N GLN A 195 41.94 8.05 4.19
CA GLN A 195 42.27 9.00 3.14
C GLN A 195 42.80 8.30 1.89
N PHE A 196 42.40 8.78 0.74
CA PHE A 196 42.82 8.31 -0.58
C PHE A 196 43.26 9.48 -1.45
N ASN A 197 44.23 9.22 -2.34
CA ASN A 197 44.58 10.17 -3.38
C ASN A 197 43.56 10.16 -4.52
N GLY A 198 43.62 11.11 -5.45
CA GLY A 198 42.70 11.24 -6.56
C GLY A 198 42.68 10.07 -7.58
N SER A 199 43.60 9.12 -7.48
CA SER A 199 43.66 7.89 -8.27
C SER A 199 43.15 6.66 -7.52
N GLY A 200 42.70 6.82 -6.29
CA GLY A 200 42.13 5.74 -5.49
C GLY A 200 43.13 4.96 -4.62
N SER A 201 44.40 5.34 -4.61
CA SER A 201 45.38 4.70 -3.73
C SER A 201 45.28 5.26 -2.31
N ALA A 202 45.24 4.39 -1.30
CA ALA A 202 45.23 4.78 0.09
C ALA A 202 46.51 5.58 0.44
N VAL A 203 46.37 6.68 1.15
CA VAL A 203 47.49 7.52 1.62
C VAL A 203 48.06 6.96 2.92
N ALA A 204 47.17 6.40 3.78
CA ALA A 204 47.55 5.80 5.05
C ALA A 204 46.59 4.67 5.41
N SER A 205 46.86 3.96 6.51
CA SER A 205 45.90 3.05 7.12
C SER A 205 44.73 3.83 7.67
N ASP A 206 43.59 3.12 7.82
CA ASP A 206 42.45 3.68 8.51
C ASP A 206 42.67 3.83 10.02
N PHE A 207 41.90 4.68 10.66
CA PHE A 207 41.95 4.90 12.10
C PHE A 207 40.62 5.42 12.63
N GLY A 208 40.33 5.14 13.91
CA GLY A 208 39.16 5.64 14.61
C GLY A 208 39.24 7.13 14.93
N ILE A 209 38.19 7.89 14.71
CA ILE A 209 38.17 9.35 15.02
C ILE A 209 38.01 9.65 16.50
N VAL A 210 37.53 8.67 17.29
CA VAL A 210 37.49 8.73 18.75
C VAL A 210 38.53 7.74 19.27
N PRO A 211 39.47 8.18 20.15
CA PRO A 211 40.46 7.26 20.76
C PRO A 211 39.73 6.15 21.52
N PRO A 212 40.15 4.88 21.43
CA PRO A 212 39.56 3.81 22.19
C PRO A 212 39.64 4.12 23.68
N GLY A 213 38.48 4.29 24.31
CA GLY A 213 38.34 4.51 25.76
C GLY A 213 38.06 3.19 26.50
N PRO A 214 38.15 3.17 27.84
CA PRO A 214 37.82 1.97 28.65
C PRO A 214 36.37 1.58 28.61
N GLU A 215 35.48 2.39 28.06
CA GLU A 215 34.05 2.13 27.89
C GLU A 215 33.69 2.26 26.40
N ALA A 216 33.26 1.17 25.81
CA ALA A 216 32.88 1.09 24.39
C ALA A 216 31.46 1.69 24.17
N PHE A 217 31.39 3.00 24.06
CA PHE A 217 30.14 3.67 23.62
C PHE A 217 30.03 3.58 22.10
N ALA A 218 28.85 3.21 21.62
CA ALA A 218 28.63 3.09 20.19
C ALA A 218 28.59 4.46 19.49
N GLN A 219 29.19 4.51 18.30
CA GLN A 219 29.23 5.66 17.41
C GLN A 219 28.68 5.22 16.06
N TYR A 220 27.70 5.93 15.52
CA TYR A 220 27.02 5.53 14.29
C TYR A 220 26.51 6.72 13.46
N ALA A 221 25.97 6.42 12.28
CA ALA A 221 25.44 7.38 11.31
C ALA A 221 26.44 8.51 10.96
N PRO A 222 27.64 8.19 10.44
CA PRO A 222 28.60 9.23 10.08
C PRO A 222 28.14 10.00 8.85
N ALA A 223 28.34 11.32 8.87
CA ALA A 223 28.25 12.19 7.71
C ALA A 223 29.58 12.93 7.51
N ILE A 224 29.98 13.13 6.25
CA ILE A 224 31.23 13.85 5.92
C ILE A 224 30.99 14.86 4.81
N ALA A 225 31.64 16.04 4.93
CA ALA A 225 31.66 17.03 3.89
C ALA A 225 33.03 17.70 3.79
N PHE A 226 33.40 18.19 2.60
CA PHE A 226 34.63 18.96 2.38
C PHE A 226 34.35 20.44 2.44
N SER A 227 35.16 21.16 3.25
CA SER A 227 35.19 22.62 3.35
C SER A 227 36.53 23.15 2.82
N THR A 228 36.52 24.22 2.06
CA THR A 228 37.72 24.88 1.60
C THR A 228 38.55 25.44 2.76
N VAL A 229 37.93 25.77 3.87
CA VAL A 229 38.53 26.35 5.07
C VAL A 229 38.91 25.27 6.08
N ASP A 230 37.94 24.42 6.47
CA ASP A 230 38.10 23.47 7.56
C ASP A 230 38.55 22.07 7.12
N LYS A 231 38.75 21.87 5.80
CA LYS A 231 39.06 20.60 5.16
C LYS A 231 37.89 19.65 5.27
N TYR A 232 38.01 18.57 6.01
CA TYR A 232 36.91 17.64 6.18
C TYR A 232 36.21 17.86 7.52
N LEU A 233 34.90 17.89 7.46
CA LEU A 233 34.00 17.95 8.59
C LEU A 233 33.31 16.61 8.70
N ILE A 234 33.41 15.93 9.83
CA ILE A 234 32.82 14.64 10.10
C ILE A 234 31.90 14.80 11.30
N ALA A 235 30.62 14.50 11.13
CA ALA A 235 29.64 14.46 12.22
C ALA A 235 29.10 13.03 12.39
N TRP A 236 28.70 12.67 13.59
CA TRP A 236 28.16 11.35 13.91
C TRP A 236 27.30 11.40 15.16
N ILE A 237 26.56 10.33 15.40
CA ILE A 237 25.85 10.09 16.67
C ILE A 237 26.78 9.31 17.60
N ASP A 238 26.89 9.76 18.86
CA ASP A 238 27.77 9.20 19.87
C ASP A 238 27.01 8.94 21.16
N GLN A 239 27.17 7.77 21.74
CA GLN A 239 26.42 7.34 22.94
C GLN A 239 27.16 7.60 24.25
N ARG A 240 28.29 8.30 24.25
CA ARG A 240 29.09 8.55 25.50
C ARG A 240 28.35 9.34 26.59
N VAL A 241 27.35 10.14 26.24
CA VAL A 241 26.53 10.93 27.18
C VAL A 241 25.03 10.79 26.88
N GLY A 242 24.65 9.88 26.02
CA GLY A 242 23.34 9.75 25.40
C GLY A 242 23.52 9.66 23.89
N GLN A 243 22.44 9.68 23.11
CA GLN A 243 22.54 9.72 21.65
C GLN A 243 22.75 11.17 21.19
N GLU A 244 23.99 11.66 21.23
CA GLU A 244 24.31 13.05 20.92
C GLU A 244 25.08 13.21 19.61
N VAL A 245 24.91 14.35 18.95
CA VAL A 245 25.61 14.70 17.71
C VAL A 245 26.96 15.30 18.05
N TYR A 246 28.02 14.72 17.53
CA TYR A 246 29.38 15.25 17.63
C TYR A 246 29.95 15.63 16.26
N LEU A 247 30.93 16.52 16.26
CA LEU A 247 31.66 17.01 15.11
C LEU A 247 33.15 16.89 15.34
N GLN A 248 33.90 16.47 14.31
CA GLN A 248 35.37 16.46 14.27
C GLN A 248 35.86 17.02 12.95
N ARG A 249 36.92 17.82 12.99
CA ARG A 249 37.67 18.25 11.80
C ARG A 249 38.77 17.26 11.48
N PHE A 250 38.97 17.02 10.20
CA PHE A 250 40.09 16.23 9.72
C PHE A 250 40.81 16.97 8.59
N ASP A 251 42.13 17.23 8.79
CA ASP A 251 43.01 17.79 7.76
C ASP A 251 43.89 16.63 7.21
N PRO A 252 43.87 16.37 5.90
CA PRO A 252 44.71 15.35 5.27
C PRO A 252 46.19 15.42 5.55
N LEU A 253 46.71 16.61 5.93
CA LEU A 253 48.13 16.82 6.19
C LEU A 253 48.54 16.68 7.66
N THR A 254 47.63 17.04 8.57
CA THR A 254 47.91 17.08 10.01
C THR A 254 47.09 16.10 10.84
N GLY A 255 46.14 15.41 10.25
CA GLY A 255 45.25 14.48 10.96
C GLY A 255 44.04 15.16 11.61
N LEU A 256 43.57 14.62 12.74
CA LEU A 256 42.47 15.21 13.50
C LEU A 256 42.83 16.59 14.05
N VAL A 257 41.96 17.57 13.89
CA VAL A 257 42.17 18.98 14.29
C VAL A 257 41.24 19.34 15.46
N GLY A 258 41.85 19.52 16.64
CA GLY A 258 41.12 19.81 17.89
C GLY A 258 40.45 18.57 18.50
N ALA A 259 39.67 18.81 19.53
CA ALA A 259 38.87 17.75 20.19
C ALA A 259 37.54 17.55 19.49
N ASN A 260 36.92 16.41 19.72
CA ASN A 260 35.49 16.20 19.30
C ASN A 260 34.59 17.24 19.96
N GLN A 261 33.79 17.92 19.18
CA GLN A 261 32.92 19.00 19.63
C GLN A 261 31.47 18.46 19.72
N LEU A 262 30.82 18.62 20.89
CA LEU A 262 29.41 18.38 21.04
C LEU A 262 28.60 19.42 20.26
N VAL A 263 27.65 18.99 19.43
CA VAL A 263 26.82 19.85 18.56
C VAL A 263 25.41 19.97 19.10
N SER A 264 24.83 18.88 19.54
CA SER A 264 23.49 18.82 20.11
C SER A 264 23.43 19.37 21.54
N SER A 265 22.27 19.35 22.19
CA SER A 265 22.03 20.01 23.48
C SER A 265 22.78 19.41 24.68
N GLY A 266 23.27 18.17 24.56
CA GLY A 266 23.81 17.40 25.71
C GLY A 266 22.72 16.94 26.67
N ASP A 267 21.46 16.89 26.25
CA ASP A 267 20.35 16.38 27.04
C ASP A 267 20.15 14.89 26.81
N SER A 268 20.55 14.08 27.78
CA SER A 268 20.46 12.61 27.71
C SER A 268 19.05 12.05 27.56
N LEU A 269 18.01 12.88 27.67
CA LEU A 269 16.61 12.50 27.43
C LEU A 269 16.19 12.66 25.97
N VAL A 270 17.06 13.23 25.12
CA VAL A 270 16.82 13.40 23.68
C VAL A 270 17.56 12.29 22.94
N SER A 271 16.87 11.57 22.06
CA SER A 271 17.49 10.66 21.10
C SER A 271 17.68 11.39 19.78
N ASN A 272 18.90 11.33 19.23
CA ASN A 272 19.23 11.94 17.94
C ASN A 272 19.56 10.84 16.90
N TRP A 273 19.25 11.09 15.63
CA TRP A 273 19.48 10.16 14.52
C TRP A 273 19.65 10.91 13.19
N ASP A 274 20.09 10.22 12.14
CA ASP A 274 20.18 10.69 10.74
C ASP A 274 20.86 12.06 10.60
N VAL A 275 22.18 12.08 10.65
CA VAL A 275 22.95 13.31 10.55
C VAL A 275 23.29 13.61 9.09
N ASP A 276 23.14 14.86 8.65
CA ASP A 276 23.66 15.37 7.37
C ASP A 276 24.48 16.66 7.57
N ILE A 277 25.44 16.90 6.68
CA ILE A 277 26.28 18.09 6.67
C ILE A 277 26.23 18.77 5.30
N ALA A 278 25.86 20.03 5.29
CA ALA A 278 25.97 20.88 4.11
C ALA A 278 27.05 21.95 4.32
N VAL A 279 27.81 22.25 3.27
CA VAL A 279 28.89 23.25 3.29
C VAL A 279 28.68 24.26 2.18
N SER A 280 28.81 25.57 2.51
CA SER A 280 28.78 26.64 1.53
C SER A 280 30.17 26.85 0.88
N PRO A 281 30.23 27.48 -0.31
CA PRO A 281 31.52 27.80 -0.95
C PRO A 281 32.45 28.66 -0.08
N GLU A 282 31.88 29.47 0.83
CA GLU A 282 32.66 30.34 1.74
C GLU A 282 33.09 29.63 3.02
N GLY A 283 32.85 28.33 3.16
CA GLY A 283 33.22 27.51 4.29
C GLY A 283 32.30 27.59 5.50
N ARG A 284 31.14 28.24 5.39
CA ARG A 284 30.04 28.10 6.37
C ARG A 284 29.42 26.71 6.21
N PHE A 285 28.95 26.12 7.30
CA PHE A 285 28.31 24.83 7.23
C PHE A 285 27.14 24.68 8.19
N LEU A 286 26.30 23.72 7.91
CA LEU A 286 25.14 23.34 8.67
C LEU A 286 25.23 21.83 8.97
N ILE A 287 24.91 21.45 10.20
CA ILE A 287 24.66 20.08 10.58
C ILE A 287 23.17 20.00 10.90
N THR A 288 22.45 19.07 10.29
CA THR A 288 21.04 18.79 10.55
C THR A 288 20.85 17.34 10.96
N TRP A 289 19.87 17.09 11.84
CA TRP A 289 19.58 15.75 12.33
C TRP A 289 18.13 15.60 12.81
N GLY A 290 17.66 14.36 12.89
CA GLY A 290 16.41 14.03 13.58
C GLY A 290 16.62 13.96 15.09
N ALA A 291 15.69 14.49 15.88
CA ALA A 291 15.72 14.48 17.33
C ALA A 291 14.36 14.11 17.93
N SER A 292 14.32 13.38 19.04
CA SER A 292 13.10 13.03 19.74
C SER A 292 13.26 13.08 21.27
N SER A 293 12.38 13.82 21.90
CA SER A 293 12.11 13.71 23.33
C SER A 293 10.64 13.31 23.55
N ALA A 294 9.74 14.26 23.67
CA ALA A 294 8.28 14.05 23.63
C ALA A 294 7.71 14.13 22.19
N GLN A 295 8.49 14.66 21.27
CA GLN A 295 8.10 14.93 19.87
C GLN A 295 9.26 14.58 18.94
N SER A 296 8.95 14.31 17.69
CA SER A 296 9.95 14.13 16.64
C SER A 296 10.21 15.46 15.93
N LEU A 297 11.45 15.88 15.93
CA LEU A 297 11.89 17.20 15.43
C LEU A 297 12.99 17.02 14.40
N ILE A 298 13.09 17.94 13.45
CA ILE A 298 14.30 18.18 12.69
C ILE A 298 15.00 19.38 13.33
N VAL A 299 16.26 19.17 13.70
CA VAL A 299 17.08 20.16 14.41
C VAL A 299 18.30 20.46 13.60
N SER A 300 18.73 21.69 13.58
CA SER A 300 19.96 22.08 12.92
C SER A 300 20.84 23.04 13.75
N GLN A 301 22.15 23.00 13.49
CA GLN A 301 23.13 23.95 14.02
C GLN A 301 24.01 24.46 12.89
N ARG A 302 24.07 25.76 12.78
CA ARG A 302 24.97 26.44 11.83
C ARG A 302 26.32 26.77 12.44
N PHE A 303 27.31 26.83 11.58
CA PHE A 303 28.68 27.16 11.94
C PHE A 303 29.26 28.20 10.97
N ALA A 304 30.02 29.12 11.51
CA ALA A 304 30.96 29.94 10.75
C ALA A 304 32.23 29.13 10.43
N PRO A 305 33.03 29.52 9.43
CA PRO A 305 34.34 28.93 9.19
C PRO A 305 35.18 28.88 10.46
N GLY A 306 35.90 27.77 10.69
CA GLY A 306 36.67 27.57 11.92
C GLY A 306 35.85 26.92 13.05
N VAL A 307 34.70 26.34 12.75
CA VAL A 307 33.85 25.54 13.68
C VAL A 307 33.25 26.34 14.83
N THR A 308 33.06 27.66 14.63
CA THR A 308 32.37 28.49 15.61
C THR A 308 30.88 28.43 15.38
N ALA A 309 30.11 28.00 16.39
CA ALA A 309 28.65 27.97 16.29
C ALA A 309 28.09 29.36 15.98
N ALA A 310 27.26 29.45 14.98
CA ALA A 310 26.66 30.69 14.49
C ALA A 310 25.17 30.74 14.81
N GLY A 311 24.82 31.14 16.03
CA GLY A 311 23.47 31.14 16.55
C GLY A 311 23.19 29.94 17.49
N THR A 312 21.93 29.83 17.92
CA THR A 312 21.42 28.72 18.74
C THR A 312 20.94 27.58 17.87
N LEU A 313 20.79 26.40 18.47
CA LEU A 313 20.04 25.28 17.86
C LEU A 313 18.68 25.76 17.36
N GLN A 314 18.30 25.30 16.18
CA GLN A 314 17.02 25.60 15.56
C GLN A 314 16.17 24.34 15.43
N THR A 315 14.88 24.48 15.62
CA THR A 315 13.88 23.47 15.27
C THR A 315 13.24 23.88 13.96
N GLU A 316 13.35 23.03 12.96
CA GLU A 316 12.98 23.42 11.60
C GLU A 316 11.51 23.17 11.30
N ASN A 317 10.90 22.17 11.91
CA ASN A 317 9.49 21.88 11.75
C ASN A 317 8.60 22.65 12.73
N SER A 318 7.41 23.02 12.27
CA SER A 318 6.42 23.78 13.06
C SER A 318 5.34 22.91 13.72
N ALA A 319 5.04 21.73 13.15
CA ALA A 319 4.00 20.86 13.66
C ALA A 319 4.49 20.04 14.87
N LEU A 320 3.62 19.87 15.85
CA LEU A 320 3.93 19.13 17.09
C LEU A 320 3.55 17.64 17.02
N VAL A 321 2.95 17.17 15.92
CA VAL A 321 2.45 15.82 15.73
C VAL A 321 3.14 15.19 14.51
N GLY A 322 3.42 13.87 14.57
CA GLY A 322 4.06 13.12 13.49
C GLY A 322 5.50 12.71 13.79
N ARG A 323 6.01 11.75 13.00
CA ARG A 323 7.41 11.33 13.02
C ARG A 323 8.16 12.03 11.89
N ARG A 324 9.45 12.34 12.12
CA ARG A 324 10.31 12.98 11.12
C ARG A 324 11.68 12.34 11.13
N TRP A 325 12.23 12.15 9.95
CA TRP A 325 13.56 11.53 9.77
C TRP A 325 14.19 11.90 8.43
N ALA A 326 15.40 11.38 8.19
CA ALA A 326 16.18 11.56 6.97
C ALA A 326 16.30 13.02 6.53
N PRO A 327 16.74 13.96 7.39
CA PRO A 327 16.95 15.33 6.95
C PRO A 327 18.10 15.39 5.94
N SER A 328 17.96 16.25 4.94
CA SER A 328 19.01 16.58 3.99
C SER A 328 19.09 18.08 3.82
N ALA A 329 20.30 18.61 3.75
CA ALA A 329 20.55 20.04 3.63
C ALA A 329 21.40 20.39 2.42
N SER A 330 21.26 21.61 1.92
CA SER A 330 22.08 22.14 0.85
C SER A 330 22.20 23.66 0.92
N PHE A 331 23.42 24.21 0.66
CA PHE A 331 23.64 25.64 0.53
C PHE A 331 23.55 26.12 -0.92
N GLN A 332 23.01 27.29 -1.10
CA GLN A 332 23.02 28.03 -2.35
C GLN A 332 24.04 29.18 -2.30
N ARG A 333 24.66 29.50 -3.45
CA ARG A 333 25.65 30.56 -3.55
C ARG A 333 25.17 31.96 -3.10
N ALA A 334 23.86 32.21 -3.06
CA ALA A 334 23.28 33.51 -2.74
C ALA A 334 22.87 33.66 -1.27
N ASN A 335 23.64 33.15 -0.34
CA ASN A 335 23.37 33.25 1.10
C ASN A 335 22.02 32.62 1.54
N ARG A 336 21.62 31.50 0.95
CA ARG A 336 20.48 30.72 1.32
C ARG A 336 20.86 29.27 1.54
N TYR A 337 20.07 28.56 2.34
CA TYR A 337 20.16 27.12 2.42
C TYR A 337 18.75 26.55 2.48
N ALA A 338 18.63 25.30 2.09
CA ALA A 338 17.38 24.57 2.16
C ALA A 338 17.58 23.29 2.94
N GLU A 339 16.54 22.85 3.61
CA GLU A 339 16.42 21.55 4.23
C GLU A 339 15.18 20.84 3.70
N ALA A 340 15.30 19.52 3.51
CA ALA A 340 14.18 18.64 3.22
C ALA A 340 14.23 17.44 4.17
N TRP A 341 13.06 16.92 4.51
CA TRP A 341 12.94 15.77 5.42
C TRP A 341 11.69 14.96 5.09
N THR A 342 11.68 13.74 5.55
CA THR A 342 10.47 12.93 5.56
C THR A 342 9.65 13.22 6.81
N GLU A 343 8.36 13.43 6.65
CA GLU A 343 7.40 13.60 7.72
C GLU A 343 6.27 12.56 7.58
N PHE A 344 6.06 11.78 8.62
CA PHE A 344 4.95 10.84 8.69
C PHE A 344 3.88 11.41 9.63
N ILE A 345 2.76 11.81 9.07
CA ILE A 345 1.63 12.38 9.80
C ILE A 345 0.32 11.83 9.24
N ASN A 346 -0.59 11.42 10.11
CA ASN A 346 -1.89 10.88 9.74
C ASN A 346 -1.84 9.68 8.78
N GLY A 347 -0.85 8.80 8.93
CA GLY A 347 -0.70 7.62 8.09
C GLY A 347 -0.06 7.86 6.71
N ASP A 348 0.42 9.07 6.47
CA ASP A 348 0.96 9.49 5.18
C ASP A 348 2.40 10.01 5.36
N ALA A 349 3.34 9.44 4.62
CA ALA A 349 4.70 9.95 4.57
C ALA A 349 4.81 11.02 3.48
N ASN A 350 5.33 12.17 3.84
CA ASN A 350 5.44 13.32 2.97
C ASN A 350 6.87 13.84 2.95
N ILE A 351 7.27 14.41 1.84
CA ILE A 351 8.53 15.14 1.74
C ILE A 351 8.25 16.62 1.98
N ASN A 352 8.78 17.14 3.06
CA ASN A 352 8.70 18.54 3.41
C ASN A 352 9.99 19.28 3.09
N PHE A 353 9.86 20.56 2.80
CA PHE A 353 10.94 21.45 2.41
C PHE A 353 10.80 22.78 3.11
N MET A 354 11.93 23.37 3.52
CA MET A 354 12.00 24.71 4.07
C MET A 354 13.23 25.45 3.52
N LEU A 355 13.06 26.72 3.26
CA LEU A 355 14.10 27.61 2.76
C LEU A 355 14.47 28.66 3.80
N PHE A 356 15.76 28.91 3.94
CA PHE A 356 16.29 29.84 4.93
C PHE A 356 17.28 30.83 4.31
N ASP A 357 17.39 32.03 4.93
CA ASP A 357 18.53 32.89 4.72
C ASP A 357 19.72 32.51 5.64
N THR A 358 20.86 33.14 5.43
CA THR A 358 22.07 32.88 6.26
C THR A 358 21.97 33.44 7.69
N LEU A 359 20.92 34.18 8.02
CA LEU A 359 20.61 34.62 9.38
C LEU A 359 19.63 33.69 10.10
N ASN A 360 19.23 32.57 9.45
CA ASN A 360 18.25 31.59 9.93
C ASN A 360 16.81 32.06 9.89
N ASN A 361 16.51 33.09 9.13
CA ASN A 361 15.11 33.44 8.94
C ASN A 361 14.47 32.49 7.94
N LYS A 362 13.34 31.89 8.30
CA LYS A 362 12.53 31.09 7.36
C LYS A 362 12.04 32.04 6.24
N LEU A 363 12.30 31.64 5.00
CA LEU A 363 11.91 32.41 3.82
C LEU A 363 10.55 31.96 3.26
N LEU A 364 10.06 30.80 3.67
CA LEU A 364 8.71 30.34 3.43
C LEU A 364 7.87 30.55 4.70
N ALA A 365 6.60 30.93 4.52
CA ALA A 365 5.68 31.18 5.63
C ALA A 365 5.33 29.91 6.42
N SER A 366 5.41 28.74 5.75
CA SER A 366 5.19 27.41 6.30
C SER A 366 6.05 26.40 5.56
N GLU A 367 6.15 25.20 6.11
CA GLU A 367 6.74 24.05 5.42
C GLU A 367 6.00 23.79 4.11
N LEU A 368 6.76 23.49 3.05
CA LEU A 368 6.24 23.20 1.74
C LEU A 368 6.29 21.70 1.51
N ARG A 369 5.15 21.07 1.32
CA ARG A 369 5.07 19.68 0.87
C ARG A 369 5.48 19.61 -0.61
N LEU A 370 6.42 18.73 -0.94
CA LEU A 370 6.96 18.59 -2.29
C LEU A 370 6.25 17.52 -3.13
N ASN A 371 5.84 16.43 -2.52
CA ASN A 371 5.10 15.40 -3.23
C ASN A 371 3.69 15.90 -3.59
N ASP A 372 3.29 15.71 -4.84
CA ASP A 372 2.03 16.21 -5.42
C ASP A 372 0.90 15.15 -5.44
N ASP A 373 1.07 14.06 -4.73
CA ASP A 373 0.08 12.99 -4.57
C ASP A 373 -1.15 13.43 -3.75
N ALA A 374 -1.67 14.60 -4.04
CA ALA A 374 -2.80 15.25 -3.37
C ALA A 374 -4.13 14.47 -3.42
N GLN A 375 -4.12 13.27 -3.98
CA GLN A 375 -5.28 12.41 -4.13
C GLN A 375 -4.96 10.98 -3.69
N GLY A 376 -5.17 10.71 -2.44
CA GLY A 376 -5.42 9.36 -2.02
C GLY A 376 -4.32 8.65 -1.28
N SER A 377 -4.44 8.69 0.03
CA SER A 377 -3.84 7.68 0.88
C SER A 377 -4.14 6.29 0.32
N PRO A 378 -3.18 5.36 0.37
CA PRO A 378 -3.36 4.02 -0.17
C PRO A 378 -4.61 3.37 0.38
N SER A 379 -5.35 2.71 -0.51
CA SER A 379 -6.51 1.91 -0.15
C SER A 379 -6.32 0.52 -0.73
N ASP A 380 -6.27 -0.49 0.11
CA ASP A 380 -5.98 -1.87 -0.25
C ASP A 380 -6.92 -2.87 0.46
N GLU A 381 -6.66 -4.16 0.29
CA GLU A 381 -7.39 -5.26 0.92
C GLU A 381 -8.92 -5.20 0.73
N PRO A 382 -9.44 -5.02 -0.50
CA PRO A 382 -10.86 -4.87 -0.70
C PRO A 382 -11.64 -6.16 -0.41
N SER A 383 -12.77 -6.01 0.26
CA SER A 383 -13.79 -7.05 0.46
C SER A 383 -15.13 -6.52 -0.04
N ILE A 384 -15.92 -7.35 -0.69
CA ILE A 384 -17.21 -6.96 -1.28
C ILE A 384 -18.32 -7.91 -0.88
N ALA A 385 -19.49 -7.35 -0.62
CA ALA A 385 -20.72 -8.13 -0.35
C ALA A 385 -21.95 -7.48 -0.98
N PRO A 386 -22.93 -8.27 -1.49
CA PRO A 386 -24.15 -7.72 -2.03
C PRO A 386 -25.02 -7.16 -0.89
N ALA A 387 -25.38 -5.89 -0.98
CA ALA A 387 -26.15 -5.18 0.04
C ALA A 387 -27.63 -5.13 -0.27
N THR A 388 -27.97 -4.62 -1.43
CA THR A 388 -29.33 -4.58 -1.97
C THR A 388 -29.28 -5.00 -3.43
N TRP A 389 -30.45 -5.14 -4.04
CA TRP A 389 -30.49 -5.40 -5.48
C TRP A 389 -29.92 -4.25 -6.34
N ARG A 390 -29.50 -3.14 -5.73
CA ARG A 390 -28.93 -1.94 -6.40
C ARG A 390 -27.53 -1.57 -5.92
N THR A 391 -27.09 -2.10 -4.82
CA THR A 391 -25.85 -1.66 -4.18
C THR A 391 -25.04 -2.83 -3.68
N GLU A 392 -23.73 -2.71 -3.81
CA GLU A 392 -22.73 -3.54 -3.14
C GLU A 392 -22.08 -2.73 -2.03
N LEU A 393 -21.70 -3.36 -0.94
CA LEU A 393 -20.81 -2.77 0.05
C LEU A 393 -19.39 -3.23 -0.22
N VAL A 394 -18.47 -2.29 -0.28
CA VAL A 394 -17.04 -2.55 -0.40
C VAL A 394 -16.36 -2.03 0.86
N ALA A 395 -15.75 -2.93 1.62
CA ALA A 395 -14.87 -2.58 2.73
C ALA A 395 -13.42 -2.62 2.27
N PHE A 396 -12.60 -1.72 2.74
CA PHE A 396 -11.18 -1.65 2.41
C PHE A 396 -10.40 -0.97 3.54
N THR A 397 -9.10 -1.27 3.59
CA THR A 397 -8.16 -0.54 4.43
C THR A 397 -7.75 0.75 3.74
N SER A 398 -7.73 1.87 4.45
CA SER A 398 -7.23 3.14 3.93
C SER A 398 -6.38 3.83 4.98
N ARG A 399 -5.25 4.37 4.56
CA ARG A 399 -4.25 4.99 5.44
C ARG A 399 -4.35 6.52 5.47
N ARG A 400 -5.57 7.06 5.27
CA ARG A 400 -5.84 8.52 5.20
C ARG A 400 -5.59 9.27 6.49
N HIS A 401 -5.72 8.63 7.61
CA HIS A 401 -5.71 9.29 8.92
C HIS A 401 -4.64 8.75 9.88
N ASP A 402 -4.19 7.49 9.67
CA ASP A 402 -3.17 6.83 10.48
C ASP A 402 -2.59 5.60 9.76
N ASP A 403 -1.98 4.65 10.50
CA ASP A 403 -1.37 3.43 9.96
C ASP A 403 -2.37 2.48 9.26
N GLY A 404 -3.64 2.79 9.23
CA GLY A 404 -4.70 2.09 8.52
C GLY A 404 -6.02 2.14 9.26
N ASP A 405 -7.04 2.67 8.59
CA ASP A 405 -8.45 2.68 9.02
C ASP A 405 -9.29 1.80 8.10
N ILE A 406 -10.38 1.27 8.63
CA ILE A 406 -11.36 0.53 7.83
C ILE A 406 -12.46 1.47 7.36
N PHE A 407 -12.62 1.51 6.04
CA PHE A 407 -13.69 2.25 5.37
C PHE A 407 -14.66 1.33 4.68
N VAL A 408 -15.89 1.81 4.53
CA VAL A 408 -16.92 1.17 3.69
C VAL A 408 -17.48 2.20 2.73
N ASP A 409 -17.64 1.81 1.49
CA ASP A 409 -18.40 2.53 0.48
C ASP A 409 -19.54 1.67 -0.05
N ALA A 410 -20.69 2.28 -0.28
CA ALA A 410 -21.83 1.65 -0.93
C ALA A 410 -21.81 2.04 -2.42
N ILE A 411 -21.58 1.06 -3.29
CA ILE A 411 -21.44 1.26 -4.72
C ILE A 411 -22.75 0.85 -5.42
N SER A 412 -23.30 1.77 -6.20
CA SER A 412 -24.47 1.47 -7.04
C SER A 412 -24.09 0.57 -8.22
N HIS A 413 -25.09 -0.08 -8.82
CA HIS A 413 -24.92 -0.86 -10.04
C HIS A 413 -24.38 -0.08 -11.26
N ALA A 414 -24.34 1.23 -11.18
CA ALA A 414 -23.68 2.08 -12.18
C ALA A 414 -22.22 2.37 -11.84
N GLY A 415 -21.68 1.78 -10.79
CA GLY A 415 -20.30 2.01 -10.34
C GLY A 415 -20.09 3.37 -9.65
N VAL A 416 -21.16 4.00 -9.17
CA VAL A 416 -21.10 5.30 -8.47
C VAL A 416 -21.23 5.06 -6.98
N GLY A 417 -20.26 5.54 -6.20
CA GLY A 417 -20.34 5.59 -4.74
C GLY A 417 -21.57 6.38 -4.29
N GLN A 418 -22.35 5.82 -3.37
CA GLN A 418 -23.58 6.44 -2.86
C GLN A 418 -23.30 7.34 -1.67
N TYR A 419 -22.21 7.07 -0.95
CA TYR A 419 -21.76 7.82 0.21
C TYR A 419 -20.24 8.01 0.13
N SER A 420 -19.74 9.11 0.65
CA SER A 420 -18.30 9.32 0.78
C SER A 420 -17.73 8.42 1.88
N ASN A 421 -17.02 7.40 1.52
CA ASN A 421 -16.21 6.51 2.36
C ASN A 421 -16.44 6.66 3.88
N GLN A 422 -17.26 5.81 4.47
CA GLN A 422 -17.53 5.87 5.91
C GLN A 422 -16.46 5.10 6.67
N ARG A 423 -15.84 5.75 7.65
CA ARG A 423 -14.94 5.07 8.58
C ARG A 423 -15.73 4.15 9.51
N VAL A 424 -15.29 2.90 9.60
CA VAL A 424 -15.96 1.85 10.37
C VAL A 424 -15.42 1.74 11.79
N ASN A 425 -14.10 1.75 11.96
CA ASN A 425 -13.47 1.72 13.29
C ASN A 425 -13.63 3.07 14.02
N GLN A 426 -13.68 3.04 15.36
CA GLN A 426 -13.98 4.22 16.19
C GLN A 426 -12.86 4.62 17.13
N ASP A 427 -11.70 4.00 17.03
CA ASP A 427 -10.54 4.42 17.79
C ASP A 427 -10.06 5.80 17.33
N SER A 428 -9.40 6.51 18.22
CA SER A 428 -8.81 7.84 17.97
C SER A 428 -7.28 7.81 17.99
N GLY A 429 -6.68 6.61 18.02
CA GLY A 429 -5.23 6.42 18.13
C GLY A 429 -4.60 6.01 16.81
N PHE A 430 -3.29 6.18 16.70
CA PHE A 430 -2.46 5.65 15.60
C PHE A 430 -2.28 4.13 15.81
N THR A 431 -3.28 3.35 15.40
CA THR A 431 -3.25 1.89 15.49
C THR A 431 -3.59 1.29 14.15
N LEU A 432 -2.87 0.23 13.78
CA LEU A 432 -3.07 -0.46 12.52
C LEU A 432 -4.41 -1.23 12.54
N GLN A 433 -5.27 -0.94 11.58
CA GLN A 433 -6.43 -1.74 11.22
C GLN A 433 -6.24 -2.25 9.79
N SER A 434 -6.50 -3.53 9.55
CA SER A 434 -6.27 -4.19 8.27
C SER A 434 -7.19 -5.39 8.05
N GLU A 435 -7.11 -5.97 6.86
CA GLU A 435 -7.80 -7.20 6.47
C GLU A 435 -9.32 -7.18 6.70
N PRO A 436 -10.04 -6.15 6.23
CA PRO A 436 -11.48 -6.09 6.43
C PRO A 436 -12.21 -7.20 5.69
N ASN A 437 -13.31 -7.66 6.27
CA ASN A 437 -14.27 -8.51 5.60
C ASN A 437 -15.68 -7.97 5.86
N VAL A 438 -16.40 -7.64 4.81
CA VAL A 438 -17.79 -7.21 4.87
C VAL A 438 -18.72 -8.35 4.45
N ILE A 439 -19.81 -8.51 5.19
CA ILE A 439 -20.91 -9.41 4.85
C ILE A 439 -22.23 -8.70 5.04
N VAL A 440 -23.25 -9.15 4.32
CA VAL A 440 -24.62 -8.64 4.42
C VAL A 440 -25.59 -9.82 4.56
N GLY A 441 -26.55 -9.69 5.46
CA GLY A 441 -27.60 -10.69 5.65
C GLY A 441 -28.61 -10.26 6.72
N ASN A 442 -29.82 -10.78 6.64
CA ASN A 442 -30.92 -10.49 7.56
C ASN A 442 -31.14 -8.98 7.82
N GLY A 443 -31.04 -8.16 6.76
CA GLY A 443 -31.31 -6.72 6.85
C GLY A 443 -30.18 -5.91 7.51
N LYS A 444 -28.97 -6.46 7.66
CA LYS A 444 -27.80 -5.83 8.29
C LYS A 444 -26.54 -6.08 7.49
N SER A 445 -25.58 -5.18 7.63
CA SER A 445 -24.18 -5.41 7.29
C SER A 445 -23.37 -5.70 8.56
N PHE A 446 -22.28 -6.43 8.41
CA PHE A 446 -21.30 -6.63 9.46
C PHE A 446 -19.90 -6.57 8.84
N VAL A 447 -19.04 -5.73 9.41
CA VAL A 447 -17.64 -5.62 9.03
C VAL A 447 -16.80 -6.12 10.18
N VAL A 448 -15.81 -6.96 9.87
CA VAL A 448 -14.78 -7.42 10.79
C VAL A 448 -13.42 -7.06 10.25
N TRP A 449 -12.44 -6.84 11.13
CA TRP A 449 -11.07 -6.48 10.76
C TRP A 449 -10.07 -6.91 11.82
N VAL A 450 -8.80 -6.91 11.46
CA VAL A 450 -7.67 -7.00 12.39
C VAL A 450 -7.40 -5.63 12.98
N ASP A 451 -7.21 -5.54 14.28
CA ASP A 451 -7.03 -4.28 15.01
C ASP A 451 -5.89 -4.40 16.01
N SER A 452 -4.96 -3.46 15.97
CA SER A 452 -3.78 -3.42 16.83
C SER A 452 -3.94 -2.51 18.04
N ARG A 453 -5.15 -1.94 18.27
CA ARG A 453 -5.37 -1.10 19.46
C ARG A 453 -5.17 -1.86 20.76
N SER A 454 -4.45 -1.24 21.69
CA SER A 454 -4.22 -1.80 23.01
C SER A 454 -5.47 -1.61 23.88
N ILE A 455 -5.94 -2.67 24.52
CA ILE A 455 -7.00 -2.60 25.53
C ILE A 455 -6.41 -3.07 26.85
N SER A 456 -6.50 -2.25 27.87
CA SER A 456 -6.01 -2.57 29.22
C SER A 456 -4.49 -2.83 29.29
N GLY A 457 -3.68 -2.17 28.45
CA GLY A 457 -2.22 -2.23 28.47
C GLY A 457 -1.58 -3.48 27.84
N ALA A 458 -2.37 -4.36 27.21
CA ALA A 458 -1.84 -5.49 26.46
C ALA A 458 -1.68 -5.13 24.97
N SER A 459 -0.46 -5.23 24.42
CA SER A 459 -0.19 -5.12 22.99
C SER A 459 -0.52 -6.45 22.29
N GLY A 460 -1.13 -6.40 21.12
CA GLY A 460 -1.42 -7.59 20.30
C GLY A 460 -2.48 -7.30 19.24
N GLN A 461 -2.59 -8.18 18.26
CA GLN A 461 -3.65 -8.08 17.24
C GLN A 461 -4.94 -8.73 17.75
N ARG A 462 -6.06 -8.10 17.46
CA ARG A 462 -7.41 -8.55 17.84
C ARG A 462 -8.34 -8.49 16.66
N ILE A 463 -9.40 -9.26 16.72
CA ILE A 463 -10.50 -9.17 15.77
C ILE A 463 -11.57 -8.26 16.35
N PHE A 464 -11.83 -7.17 15.66
CA PHE A 464 -12.93 -6.25 15.94
C PHE A 464 -14.03 -6.38 14.91
N GLY A 465 -15.23 -5.94 15.25
CA GLY A 465 -16.35 -5.92 14.34
C GLY A 465 -17.34 -4.81 14.64
N ARG A 466 -18.14 -4.45 13.63
CA ARG A 466 -19.19 -3.45 13.74
C ARG A 466 -20.38 -3.81 12.87
N PHE A 467 -21.58 -3.73 13.44
CA PHE A 467 -22.81 -3.90 12.68
C PHE A 467 -23.28 -2.56 12.09
N GLY A 468 -23.77 -2.61 10.87
CA GLY A 468 -24.40 -1.50 10.17
C GLY A 468 -25.73 -1.90 9.53
N THR A 469 -26.36 -0.94 8.87
CA THR A 469 -27.51 -1.19 8.01
C THR A 469 -27.08 -1.83 6.69
N VAL A 470 -28.01 -2.35 5.91
CA VAL A 470 -27.74 -2.86 4.56
C VAL A 470 -27.19 -1.79 3.61
N ASP A 471 -27.45 -0.52 3.90
CA ASP A 471 -26.94 0.60 3.11
C ASP A 471 -25.54 1.04 3.55
N GLY A 472 -24.91 0.33 4.51
CA GLY A 472 -23.56 0.63 4.99
C GLY A 472 -23.48 1.78 6.00
N LEU A 473 -24.57 2.15 6.67
CA LEU A 473 -24.57 3.16 7.74
C LEU A 473 -24.29 2.50 9.10
N PHE A 474 -23.27 2.98 9.80
CA PHE A 474 -22.83 2.44 11.07
C PHE A 474 -23.17 3.38 12.23
N SER A 475 -24.18 3.05 13.02
CA SER A 475 -24.60 3.82 14.21
C SER A 475 -24.27 3.13 15.53
N SER A 476 -24.00 1.82 15.53
CA SER A 476 -23.57 1.06 16.72
C SER A 476 -22.09 1.32 17.03
N PRO A 477 -21.62 1.13 18.28
CA PRO A 477 -20.19 1.10 18.56
C PRO A 477 -19.54 -0.14 17.92
N ASP A 478 -18.22 -0.03 17.63
CA ASP A 478 -17.38 -1.18 17.34
C ASP A 478 -17.09 -1.97 18.63
N PHE A 479 -16.76 -3.25 18.48
CA PHE A 479 -16.49 -4.11 19.64
C PHE A 479 -15.48 -5.21 19.30
N ALA A 480 -14.75 -5.68 20.33
CA ALA A 480 -13.84 -6.82 20.16
C ALA A 480 -14.63 -8.12 20.00
N VAL A 481 -14.44 -8.79 18.88
CA VAL A 481 -14.95 -10.13 18.61
C VAL A 481 -14.08 -11.18 19.28
N SER A 482 -12.76 -11.01 19.25
CA SER A 482 -11.82 -11.90 19.93
C SER A 482 -11.51 -11.46 21.37
N ASP A 483 -11.13 -12.43 22.23
CA ASP A 483 -10.83 -12.18 23.63
C ASP A 483 -9.53 -11.37 23.84
N SER A 484 -9.48 -10.60 24.94
CA SER A 484 -8.40 -9.67 25.26
C SER A 484 -7.16 -10.31 25.89
N LEU A 485 -7.27 -11.55 26.36
CA LEU A 485 -6.29 -12.18 27.24
C LEU A 485 -5.07 -12.78 26.51
N GLN A 486 -5.03 -12.71 25.18
CA GLN A 486 -3.99 -13.35 24.39
C GLN A 486 -3.27 -12.31 23.54
N THR A 487 -1.96 -12.17 23.73
CA THR A 487 -1.06 -11.32 22.93
C THR A 487 -0.72 -11.94 21.54
N ALA A 488 -1.39 -13.01 21.17
CA ALA A 488 -1.15 -13.74 19.94
C ALA A 488 -1.54 -12.93 18.70
N ILE A 489 -0.82 -13.15 17.61
CA ILE A 489 -1.14 -12.62 16.29
C ILE A 489 -2.46 -13.25 15.81
N LYS A 490 -3.39 -12.41 15.39
CA LYS A 490 -4.67 -12.79 14.79
C LYS A 490 -4.81 -12.14 13.43
N THR A 491 -5.12 -12.94 12.42
CA THR A 491 -5.19 -12.47 11.02
C THR A 491 -6.35 -13.10 10.28
N ASN A 492 -6.64 -12.55 9.11
CA ASN A 492 -7.54 -13.10 8.09
C ASN A 492 -8.96 -13.37 8.61
N PRO A 493 -9.62 -12.40 9.28
CA PRO A 493 -10.97 -12.59 9.77
C PRO A 493 -11.97 -12.73 8.62
N LYS A 494 -12.90 -13.68 8.75
CA LYS A 494 -14.01 -13.89 7.84
C LYS A 494 -15.28 -14.10 8.63
N SER A 495 -16.39 -13.66 8.07
CA SER A 495 -17.69 -13.82 8.73
C SER A 495 -18.74 -14.38 7.80
N ALA A 496 -19.73 -15.01 8.37
CA ALA A 496 -20.94 -15.44 7.69
C ALA A 496 -22.18 -15.13 8.55
N ILE A 497 -23.26 -14.69 7.92
CA ILE A 497 -24.52 -14.40 8.59
C ILE A 497 -25.62 -15.24 7.93
N ASN A 498 -26.43 -15.93 8.72
CA ASN A 498 -27.52 -16.75 8.20
C ASN A 498 -28.85 -15.96 8.15
N SER A 499 -29.88 -16.58 7.60
CA SER A 499 -31.21 -16.00 7.46
C SER A 499 -31.89 -15.59 8.78
N THR A 500 -31.44 -16.15 9.92
CA THR A 500 -31.94 -15.75 11.26
C THR A 500 -31.16 -14.58 11.86
N GLY A 501 -30.09 -14.13 11.18
CA GLY A 501 -29.20 -13.05 11.64
C GLY A 501 -28.11 -13.51 12.60
N ARG A 502 -28.00 -14.79 12.93
CA ARG A 502 -26.85 -15.33 13.66
C ARG A 502 -25.61 -15.21 12.80
N THR A 503 -24.48 -14.87 13.42
CA THR A 503 -23.20 -14.69 12.73
C THR A 503 -22.15 -15.64 13.31
N LEU A 504 -21.34 -16.22 12.43
CA LEU A 504 -20.09 -16.89 12.77
C LEU A 504 -18.94 -16.04 12.22
N THR A 505 -18.04 -15.64 13.10
CA THR A 505 -16.75 -15.03 12.73
C THR A 505 -15.64 -16.03 12.97
N VAL A 506 -14.73 -16.18 12.02
CA VAL A 506 -13.58 -17.08 12.07
C VAL A 506 -12.32 -16.30 11.75
N TRP A 507 -11.17 -16.70 12.31
CA TRP A 507 -9.88 -16.07 12.08
C TRP A 507 -8.72 -17.05 12.29
N LEU A 508 -7.55 -16.69 11.81
CA LEU A 508 -6.31 -17.38 12.16
C LEU A 508 -5.75 -16.81 13.46
N ASP A 509 -5.36 -17.66 14.37
CA ASP A 509 -4.88 -17.33 15.72
C ASP A 509 -3.62 -18.12 16.04
N GLN A 510 -2.55 -17.43 16.45
CA GLN A 510 -1.25 -18.03 16.74
C GLN A 510 -0.98 -18.22 18.25
N ARG A 511 -2.03 -18.28 19.08
CA ARG A 511 -1.88 -18.41 20.55
C ARG A 511 -1.11 -19.64 21.00
N ASP A 512 -1.11 -20.70 20.22
CA ASP A 512 -0.41 -21.97 20.48
C ASP A 512 0.91 -22.10 19.69
N GLY A 513 1.46 -20.97 19.19
CA GLY A 513 2.72 -20.89 18.44
C GLY A 513 2.63 -21.21 16.95
N THR A 514 1.59 -21.92 16.51
CA THR A 514 1.26 -22.15 15.10
C THR A 514 -0.14 -21.61 14.81
N PRO A 515 -0.38 -20.99 13.63
CA PRO A 515 -1.71 -20.51 13.29
C PRO A 515 -2.74 -21.64 13.35
N GLN A 516 -3.89 -21.36 13.95
CA GLN A 516 -5.04 -22.26 14.04
C GLN A 516 -6.30 -21.49 13.67
N VAL A 517 -7.32 -22.17 13.16
CA VAL A 517 -8.63 -21.57 12.87
C VAL A 517 -9.47 -21.57 14.16
N TYR A 518 -9.73 -20.37 14.64
CA TYR A 518 -10.66 -20.11 15.76
C TYR A 518 -11.93 -19.46 15.25
N GLY A 519 -12.99 -19.57 16.02
CA GLY A 519 -14.25 -18.91 15.72
C GLY A 519 -14.99 -18.45 16.95
N ARG A 520 -15.94 -17.54 16.72
CA ARG A 520 -16.87 -17.05 17.71
C ARG A 520 -18.24 -16.82 17.13
N TRP A 521 -19.27 -17.16 17.89
CA TRP A 521 -20.65 -16.91 17.52
C TRP A 521 -21.12 -15.53 18.01
N LEU A 522 -21.97 -14.91 17.21
CA LEU A 522 -22.71 -13.73 17.61
C LEU A 522 -24.22 -13.99 17.44
N THR A 523 -25.02 -13.45 18.35
CA THR A 523 -26.47 -13.50 18.27
C THR A 523 -27.00 -12.66 17.09
N SER A 524 -28.26 -12.83 16.73
CA SER A 524 -28.93 -11.96 15.76
C SER A 524 -29.00 -10.49 16.19
N GLY A 525 -28.86 -10.21 17.49
CA GLY A 525 -28.74 -8.85 18.05
C GLY A 525 -27.33 -8.27 17.97
N GLY A 526 -26.31 -9.06 17.55
CA GLY A 526 -24.92 -8.64 17.46
C GLY A 526 -24.11 -8.83 18.77
N ALA A 527 -24.70 -9.40 19.81
CA ALA A 527 -23.95 -9.70 21.03
C ALA A 527 -23.12 -10.99 20.86
N LEU A 528 -21.99 -11.07 21.57
CA LEU A 528 -21.17 -12.29 21.64
C LEU A 528 -21.99 -13.45 22.23
N ASP A 529 -21.95 -14.62 21.57
CA ASP A 529 -22.73 -15.80 21.93
C ASP A 529 -21.80 -16.97 22.28
N GLY A 530 -21.28 -16.94 23.51
CA GLY A 530 -20.32 -17.90 24.05
C GLY A 530 -18.86 -17.47 23.89
N SER A 531 -17.96 -18.38 24.28
CA SER A 531 -16.50 -18.21 24.19
C SER A 531 -16.00 -18.51 22.76
N GLU A 532 -14.76 -18.11 22.50
CA GLU A 532 -14.02 -18.58 21.34
C GLU A 532 -13.84 -20.09 21.35
N PHE A 533 -13.80 -20.71 20.21
CA PHE A 533 -13.61 -22.15 20.09
C PHE A 533 -12.70 -22.51 18.92
N LEU A 534 -11.92 -23.58 19.08
CA LEU A 534 -11.05 -24.11 18.04
C LEU A 534 -11.89 -24.84 16.98
N ILE A 535 -11.67 -24.45 15.71
CA ILE A 535 -12.35 -25.06 14.56
C ILE A 535 -11.46 -26.10 13.87
N SER A 536 -10.19 -25.79 13.65
CA SER A 536 -9.22 -26.69 13.01
C SER A 536 -8.80 -27.82 13.97
N ALA A 537 -8.15 -28.82 13.41
CA ALA A 537 -7.49 -29.85 14.25
C ALA A 537 -6.19 -29.29 14.84
N PRO A 538 -5.82 -29.69 16.08
CA PRO A 538 -4.52 -29.31 16.63
C PRO A 538 -3.36 -29.82 15.76
N GLY A 539 -2.31 -29.01 15.57
CA GLY A 539 -1.09 -29.37 14.82
C GLY A 539 -1.17 -29.15 13.30
N SER A 540 -2.24 -28.54 12.79
CA SER A 540 -2.29 -28.07 11.40
C SER A 540 -1.35 -26.87 11.21
N ASP A 541 -0.72 -26.73 10.04
CA ASP A 541 0.14 -25.57 9.70
C ASP A 541 -0.57 -24.77 8.59
N PHE A 542 -0.82 -23.49 8.89
CA PHE A 542 -1.59 -22.58 8.05
C PHE A 542 -0.72 -21.45 7.50
N ARG A 543 0.42 -21.74 6.91
CA ARG A 543 1.25 -20.72 6.24
C ARG A 543 0.60 -20.31 4.93
N ASN A 544 0.34 -19.00 4.75
CA ASN A 544 -0.27 -18.41 3.55
C ASN A 544 -1.68 -18.88 3.22
N VAL A 545 -2.59 -18.86 4.19
CA VAL A 545 -3.90 -19.50 4.07
C VAL A 545 -5.01 -18.53 3.75
N ASN A 546 -5.79 -18.88 2.73
CA ASN A 546 -7.08 -18.27 2.48
C ASN A 546 -8.13 -18.94 3.39
N LEU A 547 -8.70 -18.18 4.32
CA LEU A 547 -9.81 -18.56 5.18
C LEU A 547 -11.11 -18.01 4.59
N TYR A 548 -12.16 -18.83 4.60
CA TYR A 548 -13.49 -18.46 4.14
C TYR A 548 -14.55 -18.83 5.16
N ALA A 549 -15.60 -18.02 5.23
CA ALA A 549 -16.81 -18.30 5.98
C ALA A 549 -18.03 -18.07 5.07
N ALA A 550 -19.01 -18.95 5.16
CA ALA A 550 -20.26 -18.84 4.43
C ALA A 550 -21.42 -19.40 5.25
N ALA A 551 -22.64 -19.02 4.88
CA ALA A 551 -23.86 -19.63 5.39
C ALA A 551 -24.76 -19.99 4.22
N ASP A 552 -25.41 -21.16 4.28
CA ASP A 552 -26.38 -21.59 3.27
C ASP A 552 -27.82 -21.14 3.60
N SER A 553 -28.73 -21.33 2.67
CA SER A 553 -30.14 -20.93 2.82
C SER A 553 -30.88 -21.66 3.95
N VAL A 554 -30.42 -22.85 4.36
CA VAL A 554 -30.94 -23.62 5.49
C VAL A 554 -30.38 -23.09 6.83
N GLY A 555 -29.43 -22.16 6.78
CA GLY A 555 -28.85 -21.52 7.94
C GLY A 555 -27.64 -22.22 8.53
N ARG A 556 -27.07 -23.21 7.84
CA ARG A 556 -25.80 -23.85 8.25
C ARG A 556 -24.62 -22.95 7.95
N PHE A 557 -23.59 -23.04 8.79
CA PHE A 557 -22.36 -22.26 8.67
C PHE A 557 -21.20 -23.13 8.26
N TYR A 558 -20.31 -22.58 7.47
CA TYR A 558 -19.13 -23.25 6.96
C TYR A 558 -17.89 -22.39 7.22
N ALA A 559 -16.83 -23.01 7.71
CA ALA A 559 -15.47 -22.47 7.74
C ALA A 559 -14.60 -23.34 6.83
N VAL A 560 -13.92 -22.73 5.88
CA VAL A 560 -13.07 -23.43 4.89
C VAL A 560 -11.69 -22.80 4.89
N TRP A 561 -10.66 -23.64 4.87
CA TRP A 561 -9.26 -23.20 4.91
C TRP A 561 -8.35 -24.13 4.12
N LEU A 562 -7.18 -23.62 3.79
CA LEU A 562 -6.11 -24.41 3.17
C LEU A 562 -5.15 -24.90 4.26
N ASP A 563 -4.93 -26.20 4.36
CA ASP A 563 -4.01 -26.82 5.30
C ASP A 563 -2.74 -27.27 4.55
N ALA A 564 -1.62 -26.62 4.84
CA ALA A 564 -0.31 -26.89 4.26
C ALA A 564 0.65 -27.63 5.20
N GLY A 565 0.21 -28.01 6.40
CA GLY A 565 1.06 -28.58 7.43
C GLY A 565 1.61 -29.98 7.15
N LEU A 566 0.91 -30.76 6.33
CA LEU A 566 1.35 -32.08 5.88
C LEU A 566 1.12 -32.18 4.37
N ALA A 567 2.13 -32.58 3.62
CA ALA A 567 1.96 -32.89 2.19
C ALA A 567 1.06 -34.10 2.02
N PRO A 568 0.08 -34.07 1.10
CA PRO A 568 -0.24 -33.01 0.16
C PRO A 568 -1.05 -31.88 0.82
N VAL A 569 -0.89 -30.64 0.31
CA VAL A 569 -1.71 -29.48 0.68
C VAL A 569 -3.18 -29.75 0.40
N THR A 570 -4.05 -29.44 1.36
CA THR A 570 -5.44 -29.89 1.36
C THR A 570 -6.38 -28.73 1.70
N VAL A 571 -7.45 -28.54 0.93
CA VAL A 571 -8.57 -27.68 1.33
C VAL A 571 -9.39 -28.45 2.36
N LYS A 572 -9.52 -27.91 3.55
CA LYS A 572 -10.32 -28.48 4.65
C LYS A 572 -11.46 -27.57 5.00
N GLY A 573 -12.52 -28.15 5.55
CA GLY A 573 -13.62 -27.37 6.07
C GLY A 573 -14.39 -28.10 7.15
N LYS A 574 -15.07 -27.29 7.96
CA LYS A 574 -15.98 -27.72 9.01
C LYS A 574 -17.28 -26.95 8.89
N TRP A 575 -18.39 -27.64 9.05
CA TRP A 575 -19.70 -27.00 9.00
C TRP A 575 -20.49 -27.25 10.29
N PHE A 576 -21.38 -26.32 10.57
CA PHE A 576 -22.20 -26.29 11.77
C PHE A 576 -23.67 -26.11 11.40
N ASN A 577 -24.54 -26.70 12.16
CA ASN A 577 -25.99 -26.50 12.02
C ASN A 577 -26.38 -25.09 12.48
N ALA A 578 -27.56 -24.62 12.13
CA ALA A 578 -28.09 -23.32 12.52
C ALA A 578 -28.15 -23.11 14.07
N ASP A 579 -28.23 -24.20 14.83
CA ASP A 579 -28.20 -24.21 16.31
C ASP A 579 -26.78 -24.19 16.92
N LYS A 580 -25.73 -24.09 16.12
CA LYS A 580 -24.30 -24.15 16.48
C LYS A 580 -23.75 -25.56 16.70
N SER A 581 -24.54 -26.60 16.68
CA SER A 581 -24.07 -27.97 16.82
C SER A 581 -23.13 -28.33 15.64
N ALA A 582 -22.10 -29.12 15.90
CA ALA A 582 -21.20 -29.59 14.87
C ALA A 582 -21.95 -30.45 13.85
N GLY A 583 -21.87 -30.10 12.59
CA GLY A 583 -22.52 -30.84 11.51
C GLY A 583 -21.59 -31.88 10.88
N GLY A 584 -20.31 -31.51 10.66
CA GLY A 584 -19.33 -32.42 10.07
C GLY A 584 -18.11 -31.66 9.53
N SER A 585 -17.22 -32.40 8.88
CA SER A 585 -16.02 -31.87 8.24
C SER A 585 -15.83 -32.49 6.87
N PHE A 586 -15.08 -31.82 6.02
CA PHE A 586 -14.67 -32.33 4.71
C PHE A 586 -13.21 -31.98 4.43
N SER A 587 -12.65 -32.67 3.45
CA SER A 587 -11.33 -32.37 2.90
C SER A 587 -11.29 -32.64 1.41
N TYR A 588 -10.52 -31.80 0.70
CA TYR A 588 -10.27 -31.97 -0.72
C TYR A 588 -8.76 -31.81 -0.98
N THR A 589 -8.20 -32.79 -1.66
CA THR A 589 -6.84 -32.76 -2.16
C THR A 589 -6.91 -32.73 -3.68
N SER A 590 -5.93 -32.14 -4.34
CA SER A 590 -5.88 -32.09 -5.81
C SER A 590 -6.10 -33.50 -6.41
N ASP A 591 -7.08 -33.61 -7.29
CA ASP A 591 -7.35 -34.77 -8.11
C ASP A 591 -6.68 -34.69 -9.50
N VAL A 592 -5.97 -33.60 -9.78
CA VAL A 592 -5.17 -33.42 -10.98
C VAL A 592 -3.78 -34.00 -10.75
N PRO A 593 -3.38 -35.04 -11.52
CA PRO A 593 -2.13 -35.76 -11.27
C PRO A 593 -0.89 -34.87 -11.33
N GLY A 594 -0.06 -34.95 -10.30
CA GLY A 594 1.22 -34.25 -10.24
C GLY A 594 1.13 -32.77 -9.83
N LEU A 595 -0.06 -32.24 -9.55
CA LEU A 595 -0.25 -30.86 -9.10
C LEU A 595 -0.57 -30.78 -7.61
N ALA A 596 0.12 -29.87 -6.90
CA ALA A 596 -0.19 -29.48 -5.54
C ALA A 596 -0.91 -28.13 -5.51
N ILE A 597 -1.92 -28.02 -4.63
CA ILE A 597 -2.64 -26.77 -4.39
C ILE A 597 -1.68 -25.73 -3.78
N GLN A 598 -1.65 -24.52 -4.32
CA GLN A 598 -0.84 -23.40 -3.83
C GLN A 598 -1.70 -22.35 -3.12
N SER A 599 -2.84 -22.01 -3.70
CA SER A 599 -3.85 -21.12 -3.12
C SER A 599 -5.24 -21.59 -3.53
N ALA A 600 -6.24 -21.26 -2.73
CA ALA A 600 -7.62 -21.66 -3.00
C ALA A 600 -8.59 -20.61 -2.51
N ALA A 601 -9.71 -20.47 -3.20
CA ALA A 601 -10.90 -19.72 -2.81
C ALA A 601 -12.10 -20.63 -2.77
N SER A 602 -13.05 -20.40 -1.88
CA SER A 602 -14.25 -21.22 -1.74
C SER A 602 -15.52 -20.40 -1.62
N ALA A 603 -16.59 -20.88 -2.21
CA ALA A 603 -17.93 -20.38 -2.03
C ALA A 603 -18.90 -21.54 -1.89
N ILE A 604 -20.08 -21.29 -1.32
CA ILE A 604 -21.06 -22.35 -1.02
C ILE A 604 -22.40 -21.89 -1.54
N ASN A 605 -23.06 -22.76 -2.28
CA ASN A 605 -24.40 -22.50 -2.77
C ASN A 605 -25.49 -22.89 -1.76
N ASP A 606 -26.72 -22.56 -2.07
CA ASP A 606 -27.90 -22.84 -1.23
C ASP A 606 -28.14 -24.33 -0.95
N SER A 607 -27.70 -25.21 -1.82
CA SER A 607 -27.79 -26.65 -1.61
C SER A 607 -26.69 -27.21 -0.70
N GLY A 608 -25.68 -26.42 -0.39
CA GLY A 608 -24.50 -26.79 0.38
C GLY A 608 -23.41 -27.47 -0.48
N LEU A 609 -23.44 -27.27 -1.79
CA LEU A 609 -22.34 -27.63 -2.69
C LEU A 609 -21.22 -26.57 -2.55
N ILE A 610 -20.01 -27.01 -2.44
CA ILE A 610 -18.82 -26.17 -2.20
C ILE A 610 -18.07 -26.04 -3.52
N SER A 611 -18.00 -24.83 -4.02
CA SER A 611 -17.19 -24.43 -5.18
C SER A 611 -15.79 -24.04 -4.73
N ILE A 612 -14.74 -24.58 -5.34
CA ILE A 612 -13.34 -24.33 -5.02
C ILE A 612 -12.61 -23.90 -6.30
N GLY A 613 -12.12 -22.67 -6.32
CA GLY A 613 -11.15 -22.19 -7.32
C GLY A 613 -9.75 -22.27 -6.72
N TRP A 614 -8.81 -22.98 -7.36
CA TRP A 614 -7.49 -23.17 -6.80
C TRP A 614 -6.38 -23.08 -7.83
N THR A 615 -5.26 -22.50 -7.44
CA THR A 615 -4.04 -22.51 -8.24
C THR A 615 -3.22 -23.74 -7.88
N GLY A 616 -2.70 -24.42 -8.90
CA GLY A 616 -1.88 -25.59 -8.73
C GLY A 616 -0.54 -25.47 -9.44
N SER A 617 0.51 -26.07 -8.86
CA SER A 617 1.80 -26.18 -9.51
C SER A 617 2.44 -27.54 -9.25
N GLY A 618 3.23 -28.04 -10.23
CA GLY A 618 3.96 -29.31 -10.14
C GLY A 618 4.27 -29.86 -11.52
N ALA A 619 5.25 -30.77 -11.61
CA ALA A 619 5.66 -31.43 -12.84
C ALA A 619 5.93 -30.49 -14.05
N GLY A 620 6.33 -29.23 -13.80
CA GLY A 620 6.55 -28.22 -14.84
C GLY A 620 5.29 -27.54 -15.36
N GLN A 621 4.15 -27.79 -14.73
CA GLN A 621 2.86 -27.17 -15.05
C GLN A 621 2.39 -26.26 -13.90
N SER A 622 1.67 -25.18 -14.24
CA SER A 622 0.94 -24.34 -13.30
C SER A 622 -0.34 -23.86 -13.97
N GLY A 623 -1.44 -23.79 -13.21
CA GLY A 623 -2.73 -23.38 -13.73
C GLY A 623 -3.71 -23.00 -12.63
N LEU A 624 -4.85 -22.47 -13.03
CA LEU A 624 -6.02 -22.27 -12.18
C LEU A 624 -7.05 -23.35 -12.49
N TYR A 625 -7.60 -23.95 -11.46
CA TYR A 625 -8.55 -25.05 -11.54
C TYR A 625 -9.82 -24.72 -10.79
N PHE A 626 -10.92 -25.28 -11.26
CA PHE A 626 -12.22 -25.17 -10.62
C PHE A 626 -12.80 -26.55 -10.35
N THR A 627 -13.25 -26.77 -9.11
CA THR A 627 -13.79 -28.04 -8.63
C THR A 627 -15.01 -27.77 -7.76
N THR A 628 -15.99 -28.64 -7.80
CA THR A 628 -17.12 -28.63 -6.87
C THR A 628 -17.13 -29.90 -6.03
N ILE A 629 -17.36 -29.76 -4.73
CA ILE A 629 -17.42 -30.88 -3.79
C ILE A 629 -18.69 -30.82 -2.94
N THR A 630 -19.11 -31.99 -2.49
CA THR A 630 -20.18 -32.08 -1.50
C THR A 630 -19.67 -31.76 -0.08
N ARG A 631 -20.58 -31.60 0.87
CA ARG A 631 -20.28 -31.43 2.31
C ARG A 631 -19.47 -32.58 2.95
N THR A 632 -19.41 -33.72 2.28
CA THR A 632 -18.60 -34.88 2.70
C THR A 632 -17.24 -34.94 2.02
N GLY A 633 -16.88 -33.96 1.17
CA GLY A 633 -15.64 -33.91 0.44
C GLY A 633 -15.64 -34.71 -0.87
N THR A 634 -16.79 -35.28 -1.27
CA THR A 634 -16.89 -36.00 -2.53
C THR A 634 -16.96 -35.04 -3.70
N ILE A 635 -16.12 -35.20 -4.70
CA ILE A 635 -16.13 -34.39 -5.92
C ILE A 635 -17.49 -34.54 -6.63
N SER A 636 -18.09 -33.41 -6.96
CA SER A 636 -19.35 -33.31 -7.66
C SER A 636 -19.14 -32.78 -9.07
N GLY A 637 -18.72 -33.60 -9.99
CA GLY A 637 -18.34 -33.24 -11.33
C GLY A 637 -16.81 -33.33 -11.54
N ALA A 638 -16.34 -33.09 -12.75
CA ALA A 638 -14.89 -33.15 -13.05
C ALA A 638 -14.21 -31.82 -12.62
N THR A 639 -12.99 -31.92 -12.11
CA THR A 639 -12.12 -30.76 -11.99
C THR A 639 -11.74 -30.26 -13.37
N ILE A 640 -11.89 -28.98 -13.62
CA ILE A 640 -11.59 -28.36 -14.91
C ILE A 640 -10.47 -27.33 -14.77
N GLU A 641 -9.62 -27.23 -15.79
CA GLU A 641 -8.68 -26.14 -15.93
C GLU A 641 -9.41 -24.86 -16.40
N VAL A 642 -9.19 -23.76 -15.71
CA VAL A 642 -9.86 -22.48 -15.95
C VAL A 642 -9.06 -21.62 -16.92
N THR A 643 -7.74 -21.62 -16.79
CA THR A 643 -6.85 -20.79 -17.61
C THR A 643 -6.75 -21.35 -19.03
N ASP A 644 -7.08 -20.53 -20.01
CA ASP A 644 -7.10 -20.84 -21.44
C ASP A 644 -5.85 -20.33 -22.19
N ALA A 645 -4.88 -19.77 -21.48
CA ALA A 645 -3.67 -19.18 -22.06
C ALA A 645 -2.39 -19.81 -21.53
N VAL A 646 -1.46 -20.07 -22.42
CA VAL A 646 -0.09 -20.50 -22.09
C VAL A 646 0.62 -19.33 -21.38
N ASN A 647 1.32 -19.60 -20.29
CA ASN A 647 2.03 -18.63 -19.45
C ASN A 647 1.14 -17.64 -18.68
N ALA A 648 -0.10 -18.00 -18.41
CA ALA A 648 -1.03 -17.16 -17.65
C ALA A 648 -0.53 -16.84 -16.22
N ALA A 649 0.22 -17.75 -15.58
CA ALA A 649 0.71 -17.64 -14.20
C ALA A 649 -0.37 -17.12 -13.22
N PRO A 650 -1.51 -17.81 -13.10
CA PRO A 650 -2.65 -17.35 -12.33
C PRO A 650 -2.33 -17.31 -10.83
N SER A 651 -2.85 -16.28 -10.13
CA SER A 651 -2.67 -16.11 -8.69
C SER A 651 -3.90 -15.48 -8.05
N ASN A 652 -3.99 -15.55 -6.74
CA ASN A 652 -5.00 -14.90 -5.91
C ASN A 652 -6.44 -15.12 -6.40
N PRO A 653 -6.93 -16.35 -6.47
CA PRO A 653 -8.30 -16.62 -6.88
C PRO A 653 -9.29 -16.07 -5.84
N SER A 654 -10.42 -15.56 -6.31
CA SER A 654 -11.59 -15.22 -5.51
C SER A 654 -12.84 -15.77 -6.19
N ILE A 655 -13.81 -16.23 -5.42
CA ILE A 655 -14.98 -16.93 -5.93
C ILE A 655 -16.25 -16.47 -5.21
N SER A 656 -17.34 -16.38 -5.94
CA SER A 656 -18.68 -16.11 -5.41
C SER A 656 -19.72 -16.93 -6.15
N VAL A 657 -20.77 -17.30 -5.45
CA VAL A 657 -21.92 -18.04 -6.02
C VAL A 657 -23.16 -17.21 -5.75
N ASP A 658 -24.02 -17.05 -6.76
CA ASP A 658 -25.29 -16.38 -6.61
C ASP A 658 -26.43 -17.35 -6.18
N GLU A 659 -27.61 -16.79 -5.92
CA GLU A 659 -28.81 -17.52 -5.52
C GLU A 659 -29.36 -18.48 -6.60
N ASN A 660 -28.88 -18.43 -7.82
CA ASN A 660 -29.23 -19.32 -8.95
C ASN A 660 -28.14 -20.34 -9.27
N ASP A 661 -27.20 -20.52 -8.36
CA ASP A 661 -26.05 -21.44 -8.49
C ASP A 661 -25.03 -21.04 -9.59
N TYR A 662 -25.04 -19.78 -10.08
CA TYR A 662 -24.00 -19.29 -10.96
C TYR A 662 -22.78 -18.96 -10.13
N THR A 663 -21.64 -19.46 -10.56
CA THR A 663 -20.34 -19.24 -9.91
C THR A 663 -19.52 -18.25 -10.72
N SER A 664 -19.01 -17.21 -10.07
CA SER A 664 -18.00 -16.29 -10.60
C SER A 664 -16.66 -16.61 -9.96
N LEU A 665 -15.66 -16.91 -10.77
CA LEU A 665 -14.27 -17.08 -10.34
C LEU A 665 -13.44 -15.96 -10.96
N THR A 666 -12.71 -15.20 -10.15
CA THR A 666 -11.79 -14.15 -10.60
C THR A 666 -10.38 -14.41 -10.09
N TRP A 667 -9.38 -13.95 -10.82
CA TRP A 667 -7.96 -14.15 -10.49
C TRP A 667 -7.08 -13.09 -11.14
N ILE A 668 -5.83 -13.01 -10.70
CA ILE A 668 -4.79 -12.23 -11.36
C ILE A 668 -4.05 -13.13 -12.34
N ASP A 669 -3.78 -12.61 -13.54
CA ASP A 669 -3.17 -13.34 -14.64
C ASP A 669 -2.12 -12.47 -15.35
N ARG A 670 -1.08 -13.07 -15.91
CA ARG A 670 0.00 -12.39 -16.62
C ARG A 670 0.09 -12.75 -18.10
N ARG A 671 -0.98 -13.29 -18.71
CA ARG A 671 -0.99 -13.74 -20.11
C ARG A 671 -0.61 -12.67 -21.14
N VAL A 672 -0.76 -11.39 -20.80
CA VAL A 672 -0.37 -10.24 -21.64
C VAL A 672 0.96 -9.61 -21.19
N GLY A 673 1.75 -10.29 -20.36
CA GLY A 673 3.05 -9.84 -19.90
C GLY A 673 3.01 -8.99 -18.61
N THR A 674 1.86 -8.46 -18.24
CA THR A 674 1.61 -7.65 -17.06
C THR A 674 0.47 -8.24 -16.23
N ARG A 675 0.31 -7.84 -14.97
CA ARG A 675 -0.78 -8.34 -14.13
C ARG A 675 -2.11 -7.71 -14.53
N GLN A 676 -3.12 -8.55 -14.73
CA GLN A 676 -4.48 -8.13 -15.05
C GLN A 676 -5.48 -9.05 -14.34
N ALA A 677 -6.61 -8.49 -13.87
CA ALA A 677 -7.68 -9.30 -13.31
C ALA A 677 -8.51 -9.90 -14.45
N TYR A 678 -8.75 -11.20 -14.36
CA TYR A 678 -9.63 -11.97 -15.24
C TYR A 678 -10.75 -12.62 -14.45
N TYR A 679 -11.84 -12.97 -15.14
CA TYR A 679 -12.91 -13.76 -14.57
C TYR A 679 -13.43 -14.82 -15.55
N GLN A 680 -14.07 -15.84 -15.00
CA GLN A 680 -14.86 -16.85 -15.70
C GLN A 680 -16.15 -17.09 -14.92
N LEU A 681 -17.25 -17.21 -15.64
CA LEU A 681 -18.54 -17.60 -15.09
C LEU A 681 -18.82 -19.07 -15.38
N TYR A 682 -19.54 -19.68 -14.45
CA TYR A 682 -19.99 -21.08 -14.54
C TYR A 682 -21.47 -21.18 -14.17
N SER A 683 -22.19 -22.07 -14.84
CA SER A 683 -23.58 -22.41 -14.51
C SER A 683 -23.62 -23.78 -13.86
N ASN A 684 -24.34 -23.89 -12.74
CA ASN A 684 -24.73 -25.14 -12.08
C ASN A 684 -23.62 -26.24 -12.07
N GLY A 685 -22.47 -25.91 -11.46
CA GLY A 685 -21.25 -26.73 -11.46
C GLY A 685 -20.22 -26.25 -12.46
N PRO A 686 -19.26 -27.09 -12.90
CA PRO A 686 -18.12 -26.66 -13.69
C PRO A 686 -18.43 -26.47 -15.20
N VAL A 687 -19.57 -25.90 -15.54
CA VAL A 687 -19.95 -25.60 -16.94
C VAL A 687 -19.68 -24.13 -17.24
N ALA A 688 -18.62 -23.85 -17.99
CA ALA A 688 -18.17 -22.49 -18.30
C ALA A 688 -19.20 -21.75 -19.18
N ILE A 689 -19.43 -20.48 -18.86
CA ILE A 689 -20.24 -19.54 -19.62
C ILE A 689 -19.31 -18.55 -20.31
N GLY A 690 -19.15 -18.69 -21.63
CA GLY A 690 -18.22 -17.87 -22.41
C GLY A 690 -16.75 -18.23 -22.16
N ALA A 691 -15.84 -17.38 -22.64
CA ALA A 691 -14.40 -17.49 -22.44
C ALA A 691 -13.94 -16.64 -21.25
N ASN A 692 -12.68 -16.82 -20.82
CA ASN A 692 -12.05 -15.95 -19.83
C ASN A 692 -12.07 -14.49 -20.29
N GLN A 693 -12.50 -13.56 -19.45
CA GLN A 693 -12.60 -12.14 -19.78
C GLN A 693 -11.78 -11.29 -18.80
N ALA A 694 -11.13 -10.25 -19.35
CA ALA A 694 -10.43 -9.28 -18.54
C ALA A 694 -11.43 -8.36 -17.83
N VAL A 695 -11.20 -8.12 -16.56
CA VAL A 695 -12.01 -7.20 -15.73
C VAL A 695 -11.45 -5.78 -15.77
N SER A 696 -10.13 -5.63 -15.75
CA SER A 696 -9.46 -4.34 -15.80
C SER A 696 -9.18 -3.92 -17.23
N SER A 697 -9.44 -2.64 -17.56
CA SER A 697 -9.21 -2.08 -18.89
C SER A 697 -7.78 -1.62 -19.13
N THR A 698 -7.03 -1.36 -18.08
CA THR A 698 -5.62 -0.94 -18.13
C THR A 698 -4.79 -1.90 -17.32
N VAL A 699 -3.53 -2.05 -17.70
CA VAL A 699 -2.63 -3.03 -17.13
C VAL A 699 -1.65 -2.32 -16.20
N PRO A 700 -1.90 -2.22 -14.91
CA PRO A 700 -0.91 -1.74 -13.96
C PRO A 700 0.14 -2.83 -13.72
N GLU A 701 1.37 -2.41 -13.46
CA GLU A 701 2.48 -3.31 -13.12
C GLU A 701 2.21 -4.12 -11.84
N PHE A 702 1.40 -3.56 -10.96
CA PHE A 702 1.03 -4.15 -9.68
C PHE A 702 -0.49 -4.16 -9.51
N MET A 703 -1.04 -5.28 -9.08
CA MET A 703 -2.46 -5.46 -8.73
C MET A 703 -2.56 -6.44 -7.59
N THR A 704 -3.37 -6.15 -6.60
CA THR A 704 -3.56 -7.01 -5.43
C THR A 704 -4.99 -7.49 -5.29
N GLN A 705 -5.12 -8.67 -4.70
CA GLN A 705 -6.32 -9.19 -4.04
C GLN A 705 -7.64 -8.89 -4.74
N PRO A 706 -7.94 -9.51 -5.90
CA PRO A 706 -9.26 -9.36 -6.50
C PRO A 706 -10.30 -10.01 -5.58
N ALA A 707 -11.44 -9.35 -5.40
CA ALA A 707 -12.61 -9.93 -4.75
C ALA A 707 -13.81 -9.87 -5.68
N THR A 708 -14.70 -10.84 -5.57
CA THR A 708 -15.88 -10.94 -6.41
C THR A 708 -17.14 -11.18 -5.58
N SER A 709 -18.26 -10.63 -6.04
CA SER A 709 -19.59 -10.84 -5.50
C SER A 709 -20.55 -11.09 -6.63
N ALA A 710 -21.36 -12.13 -6.56
CA ALA A 710 -22.37 -12.47 -7.55
C ALA A 710 -23.76 -12.43 -6.91
N TYR A 711 -24.67 -11.71 -7.54
CA TYR A 711 -26.04 -11.58 -7.06
C TYR A 711 -27.01 -11.20 -8.18
N ARG A 712 -28.12 -11.92 -8.31
CA ARG A 712 -29.24 -11.64 -9.24
C ARG A 712 -28.82 -11.38 -10.69
N GLY A 713 -27.99 -12.25 -11.24
CA GLY A 713 -27.57 -12.16 -12.63
C GLY A 713 -26.56 -11.07 -12.92
N ARG A 714 -25.90 -10.58 -11.89
CA ARG A 714 -24.79 -9.63 -11.98
C ARG A 714 -23.63 -10.09 -11.12
N VAL A 715 -22.43 -9.90 -11.63
CA VAL A 715 -21.20 -10.12 -10.89
C VAL A 715 -20.44 -8.81 -10.77
N TRP A 716 -19.92 -8.56 -9.60
CA TRP A 716 -19.07 -7.44 -9.27
C TRP A 716 -17.65 -7.92 -8.97
N PHE A 717 -16.72 -7.11 -9.37
CA PHE A 717 -15.29 -7.32 -9.14
C PHE A 717 -14.71 -6.08 -8.50
N VAL A 718 -13.87 -6.25 -7.49
CA VAL A 718 -13.08 -5.17 -6.91
C VAL A 718 -11.64 -5.64 -6.77
N TRP A 719 -10.72 -4.72 -6.97
CA TRP A 719 -9.27 -4.96 -6.83
C TRP A 719 -8.58 -3.67 -6.45
N ALA A 720 -7.34 -3.76 -5.97
CA ALA A 720 -6.52 -2.57 -5.77
C ALA A 720 -5.40 -2.51 -6.79
N ASP A 721 -5.20 -1.35 -7.41
CA ASP A 721 -4.10 -1.08 -8.33
C ASP A 721 -3.67 0.40 -8.30
N PRO A 722 -2.43 0.73 -8.74
CA PRO A 722 -1.85 2.06 -8.62
C PRO A 722 -2.05 2.97 -9.85
N ARG A 723 -3.04 2.72 -10.71
CA ARG A 723 -3.21 3.46 -11.99
C ARG A 723 -3.45 4.98 -11.86
N GLN A 724 -3.84 5.45 -10.69
CA GLN A 724 -4.03 6.87 -10.40
C GLN A 724 -3.37 7.20 -9.07
N SER A 725 -2.15 7.74 -9.11
CA SER A 725 -1.41 8.29 -7.96
C SER A 725 -1.65 7.56 -6.62
N GLY A 726 -1.18 6.34 -6.51
CA GLY A 726 -1.30 5.49 -5.33
C GLY A 726 -2.24 4.30 -5.49
N LEU A 727 -2.10 3.29 -4.62
CA LEU A 727 -2.94 2.11 -4.61
C LEU A 727 -4.37 2.50 -4.27
N GLN A 728 -5.29 2.25 -5.18
CA GLN A 728 -6.71 2.57 -5.01
C GLN A 728 -7.55 1.34 -5.28
N VAL A 729 -8.69 1.27 -4.62
CA VAL A 729 -9.69 0.22 -4.87
C VAL A 729 -10.52 0.60 -6.08
N TYR A 730 -10.50 -0.26 -7.09
CA TYR A 730 -11.29 -0.16 -8.32
C TYR A 730 -12.36 -1.23 -8.37
N GLY A 731 -13.41 -0.98 -9.11
CA GLY A 731 -14.48 -1.94 -9.33
C GLY A 731 -14.96 -1.97 -10.77
N ASN A 732 -15.48 -3.12 -11.18
CA ASN A 732 -16.17 -3.34 -12.44
C ASN A 732 -17.31 -4.33 -12.22
N ASN A 733 -18.27 -4.36 -13.13
CA ASN A 733 -19.36 -5.33 -13.06
C ASN A 733 -19.75 -5.84 -14.43
N GLN A 734 -20.32 -7.04 -14.45
CA GLN A 734 -20.87 -7.67 -15.65
C GLN A 734 -22.29 -8.18 -15.36
N VAL A 735 -23.17 -8.07 -16.37
CA VAL A 735 -24.50 -8.65 -16.33
C VAL A 735 -24.44 -9.97 -17.11
N TYR A 736 -24.92 -11.04 -16.50
CA TYR A 736 -25.15 -12.30 -17.17
C TYR A 736 -26.64 -12.64 -17.09
N LEU A 737 -27.21 -13.13 -18.18
CA LEU A 737 -28.59 -13.58 -18.19
C LEU A 737 -28.60 -15.08 -17.88
N PRO A 738 -29.16 -15.51 -16.76
CA PRO A 738 -29.36 -16.92 -16.48
C PRO A 738 -30.26 -17.53 -17.55
N THR A 739 -29.85 -18.65 -18.14
CA THR A 739 -30.63 -19.37 -19.15
C THR A 739 -31.81 -20.12 -18.54
N ASP A 740 -31.80 -20.37 -17.21
CA ASP A 740 -32.87 -20.96 -16.43
C ASP A 740 -33.02 -20.22 -15.10
N VAL A 741 -33.98 -19.30 -15.02
CA VAL A 741 -34.37 -18.71 -13.75
C VAL A 741 -35.16 -19.77 -12.97
N LYS A 742 -34.55 -20.33 -11.92
CA LYS A 742 -35.36 -21.01 -10.89
C LYS A 742 -36.16 -19.93 -10.19
N ASP A 743 -37.50 -19.90 -10.44
CA ASP A 743 -38.41 -19.06 -9.72
C ASP A 743 -38.44 -19.44 -8.23
N HIS A 744 -37.45 -18.92 -7.47
CA HIS A 744 -37.64 -18.78 -6.04
C HIS A 744 -38.50 -17.54 -5.83
N PRO A 745 -39.66 -17.66 -5.17
CA PRO A 745 -40.49 -16.50 -4.91
C PRO A 745 -39.69 -15.53 -4.05
N SER A 746 -39.23 -14.45 -4.67
CA SER A 746 -38.72 -13.29 -3.90
C SER A 746 -39.82 -12.89 -2.92
N PRO A 747 -39.49 -12.52 -1.67
CA PRO A 747 -40.53 -11.98 -0.78
C PRO A 747 -41.21 -10.83 -1.50
N LEU A 748 -42.49 -10.92 -1.64
CA LEU A 748 -43.29 -9.89 -2.33
C LEU A 748 -43.04 -8.54 -1.66
N PRO A 749 -42.91 -7.45 -2.42
CA PRO A 749 -42.76 -6.13 -1.84
C PRO A 749 -43.85 -5.84 -0.82
N ALA A 750 -43.49 -5.30 0.34
CA ALA A 750 -44.45 -5.03 1.41
C ALA A 750 -45.34 -3.80 1.11
N SER A 751 -44.93 -2.94 0.18
CA SER A 751 -45.65 -1.70 -0.18
C SER A 751 -45.38 -1.32 -1.64
N TYR A 752 -46.26 -0.47 -2.19
CA TYR A 752 -45.99 0.17 -3.48
C TYR A 752 -44.81 1.13 -3.36
N SER A 753 -43.92 1.12 -4.32
CA SER A 753 -42.81 2.09 -4.42
C SER A 753 -42.57 2.52 -5.87
N LEU A 754 -42.13 3.76 -6.07
CA LEU A 754 -41.60 4.28 -7.32
C LEU A 754 -40.22 4.89 -7.05
N ALA A 755 -39.20 4.31 -7.60
CA ALA A 755 -37.83 4.77 -7.38
C ALA A 755 -37.48 5.99 -8.26
N GLN A 756 -36.42 6.70 -7.89
CA GLN A 756 -35.82 7.72 -8.75
C GLN A 756 -35.22 7.03 -9.98
N ASN A 757 -35.48 7.62 -11.17
CA ASN A 757 -34.87 7.12 -12.41
C ASN A 757 -33.37 7.24 -12.36
N PHE A 758 -32.69 6.31 -13.01
CA PHE A 758 -31.24 6.32 -13.10
C PHE A 758 -30.74 5.94 -14.51
N PRO A 759 -29.71 6.67 -15.03
CA PRO A 759 -29.12 7.88 -14.51
C PRO A 759 -30.10 9.06 -14.48
N ASN A 760 -29.84 10.08 -13.65
CA ASN A 760 -30.57 11.35 -13.64
C ASN A 760 -29.64 12.48 -13.18
N PRO A 761 -29.20 13.42 -14.04
CA PRO A 761 -29.60 13.56 -15.46
C PRO A 761 -29.19 12.39 -16.36
N PHE A 762 -29.88 12.21 -17.52
CA PHE A 762 -29.62 11.09 -18.45
C PHE A 762 -29.52 11.55 -19.92
N ASN A 763 -28.86 10.71 -20.76
CA ASN A 763 -28.67 10.95 -22.19
C ASN A 763 -28.50 9.62 -22.97
N PRO A 764 -29.37 9.23 -23.89
CA PRO A 764 -30.79 9.59 -23.95
C PRO A 764 -31.67 8.64 -23.12
N THR A 765 -31.09 7.58 -22.52
CA THR A 765 -31.84 6.51 -21.85
C THR A 765 -31.75 6.58 -20.33
N THR A 766 -32.82 6.20 -19.67
CA THR A 766 -32.88 6.05 -18.20
C THR A 766 -33.80 4.91 -17.82
N GLU A 767 -33.49 4.26 -16.70
CA GLU A 767 -34.32 3.20 -16.13
C GLU A 767 -35.16 3.74 -14.98
N ILE A 768 -36.43 3.32 -14.93
CA ILE A 768 -37.39 3.61 -13.87
C ILE A 768 -37.81 2.30 -13.22
N ALA A 769 -37.59 2.17 -11.91
CA ALA A 769 -37.98 0.99 -11.15
C ALA A 769 -39.17 1.28 -10.26
N PHE A 770 -40.04 0.28 -10.08
CA PHE A 770 -41.19 0.36 -9.17
C PHE A 770 -41.58 -1.04 -8.62
N GLU A 771 -42.32 -1.04 -7.52
CA GLU A 771 -42.63 -2.25 -6.79
C GLU A 771 -44.16 -2.34 -6.56
N LEU A 772 -44.70 -3.56 -6.63
CA LEU A 772 -46.09 -3.86 -6.43
C LEU A 772 -46.24 -4.94 -5.34
N PRO A 773 -46.92 -4.66 -4.21
CA PRO A 773 -47.07 -5.65 -3.13
C PRO A 773 -48.10 -6.74 -3.48
N HIS A 774 -49.02 -6.48 -4.40
CA HIS A 774 -50.03 -7.43 -4.89
C HIS A 774 -50.40 -7.11 -6.34
N ARG A 775 -51.03 -8.07 -6.99
CA ARG A 775 -51.53 -7.90 -8.36
C ARG A 775 -52.35 -6.64 -8.50
N SER A 776 -51.96 -5.75 -9.40
CA SER A 776 -52.54 -4.41 -9.52
C SER A 776 -52.63 -3.99 -10.98
N ARG A 777 -53.64 -3.20 -11.30
CA ARG A 777 -53.70 -2.44 -12.55
C ARG A 777 -52.84 -1.20 -12.40
N ILE A 778 -51.85 -1.03 -13.28
CA ILE A 778 -50.90 0.10 -13.21
C ILE A 778 -50.97 0.95 -14.48
N ALA A 779 -50.52 2.20 -14.33
CA ALA A 779 -50.05 3.07 -15.41
C ALA A 779 -48.80 3.79 -14.98
N LEU A 780 -47.70 3.61 -15.73
CA LEU A 780 -46.46 4.38 -15.58
C LEU A 780 -46.31 5.28 -16.80
N THR A 781 -46.45 6.60 -16.61
CA THR A 781 -46.54 7.59 -17.68
C THR A 781 -45.59 8.73 -17.48
N VAL A 782 -44.93 9.18 -18.57
CA VAL A 782 -44.04 10.34 -18.59
C VAL A 782 -44.84 11.57 -19.03
N TYR A 783 -44.58 12.70 -18.36
CA TYR A 783 -45.18 14.00 -18.60
C TYR A 783 -44.12 15.08 -18.82
N ASP A 784 -44.45 16.09 -19.61
CA ASP A 784 -43.64 17.29 -19.78
C ASP A 784 -43.89 18.29 -18.61
N LEU A 785 -43.17 19.43 -18.65
CA LEU A 785 -43.26 20.46 -17.60
C LEU A 785 -44.68 21.10 -17.51
N LEU A 786 -45.48 21.02 -18.58
CA LEU A 786 -46.86 21.53 -18.63
C LEU A 786 -47.90 20.47 -18.24
N GLY A 787 -47.44 19.29 -17.81
CA GLY A 787 -48.32 18.18 -17.41
C GLY A 787 -48.94 17.42 -18.59
N ARG A 788 -48.50 17.64 -19.83
CA ARG A 788 -48.97 16.87 -20.99
C ARG A 788 -48.29 15.52 -21.03
N GLU A 789 -49.06 14.47 -21.36
CA GLU A 789 -48.54 13.14 -21.56
C GLU A 789 -47.56 13.08 -22.72
N VAL A 790 -46.37 12.52 -22.48
CA VAL A 790 -45.32 12.32 -23.45
C VAL A 790 -45.31 10.88 -23.94
N LYS A 791 -45.34 9.91 -23.03
CA LYS A 791 -45.30 8.49 -23.32
C LYS A 791 -45.80 7.64 -22.14
N GLN A 792 -46.63 6.65 -22.41
CA GLN A 792 -46.95 5.62 -21.44
C GLN A 792 -45.93 4.50 -21.53
N LEU A 793 -45.09 4.32 -20.50
CA LEU A 793 -44.01 3.35 -20.48
C LEU A 793 -44.47 1.94 -20.12
N SER A 794 -45.46 1.83 -19.26
CA SER A 794 -46.08 0.54 -18.83
C SER A 794 -47.51 0.74 -18.41
N GLY A 795 -48.37 -0.25 -18.69
CA GLY A 795 -49.77 -0.22 -18.31
C GLY A 795 -50.39 -1.61 -18.27
N GLY A 796 -51.58 -1.71 -17.69
CA GLY A 796 -52.36 -2.95 -17.59
C GLY A 796 -52.23 -3.68 -16.24
N MET A 797 -52.74 -4.94 -16.19
CA MET A 797 -52.58 -5.77 -14.98
C MET A 797 -51.15 -6.32 -14.89
N ARG A 798 -50.57 -6.16 -13.71
CA ARG A 798 -49.27 -6.71 -13.35
C ARG A 798 -49.39 -7.51 -12.05
N GLU A 799 -48.61 -8.60 -11.97
CA GLU A 799 -48.54 -9.42 -10.74
C GLU A 799 -47.79 -8.67 -9.63
N ALA A 800 -47.82 -9.18 -8.40
CA ALA A 800 -46.97 -8.68 -7.33
C ALA A 800 -45.51 -8.91 -7.69
N GLY A 801 -44.65 -7.92 -7.44
CA GLY A 801 -43.22 -8.01 -7.77
C GLY A 801 -42.53 -6.67 -8.00
N GLN A 802 -41.30 -6.73 -8.38
CA GLN A 802 -40.47 -5.58 -8.73
C GLN A 802 -40.40 -5.47 -10.25
N TYR A 803 -40.45 -4.23 -10.77
CA TYR A 803 -40.48 -3.93 -12.19
C TYR A 803 -39.49 -2.87 -12.57
N ARG A 804 -38.95 -2.96 -13.77
CA ARG A 804 -38.05 -1.97 -14.37
C ARG A 804 -38.52 -1.64 -15.78
N VAL A 805 -38.50 -0.37 -16.13
CA VAL A 805 -38.90 0.10 -17.44
C VAL A 805 -37.91 1.16 -17.91
N VAL A 806 -37.40 0.98 -19.11
CA VAL A 806 -36.48 1.94 -19.73
C VAL A 806 -37.25 2.98 -20.51
N TRP A 807 -36.93 4.24 -20.30
CA TRP A 807 -37.33 5.33 -21.19
C TRP A 807 -36.12 5.81 -22.02
N ASP A 808 -36.30 5.85 -23.32
CA ASP A 808 -35.31 6.18 -24.34
C ASP A 808 -35.33 7.67 -24.76
N GLY A 809 -36.04 8.52 -24.03
CA GLY A 809 -36.21 9.95 -24.37
C GLY A 809 -37.05 10.20 -25.63
N THR A 810 -37.99 9.26 -25.96
CA THR A 810 -38.91 9.42 -27.08
C THR A 810 -40.36 9.58 -26.61
N ASN A 811 -41.22 10.20 -27.46
CA ASN A 811 -42.66 10.26 -27.26
C ASN A 811 -43.38 9.02 -27.82
N GLU A 812 -44.71 8.95 -27.70
CA GLU A 812 -45.56 7.83 -28.20
C GLU A 812 -45.34 7.52 -29.69
N ARG A 813 -44.89 8.50 -30.50
CA ARG A 813 -44.63 8.32 -31.92
C ARG A 813 -43.16 7.96 -32.23
N GLY A 814 -42.36 7.60 -31.16
CA GLY A 814 -40.95 7.24 -31.30
C GLY A 814 -40.02 8.41 -31.66
N ARG A 815 -40.48 9.66 -31.60
CA ARG A 815 -39.67 10.85 -31.86
C ARG A 815 -39.00 11.32 -30.60
N ALA A 816 -37.69 11.61 -30.70
CA ALA A 816 -36.95 12.16 -29.59
C ALA A 816 -37.54 13.48 -29.08
N VAL A 817 -37.68 13.61 -27.77
CA VAL A 817 -38.18 14.83 -27.11
C VAL A 817 -37.02 15.78 -26.80
N ALA A 818 -37.28 17.04 -26.51
CA ALA A 818 -36.26 18.06 -26.24
C ALA A 818 -35.57 17.79 -24.89
N SER A 819 -34.33 18.27 -24.73
CA SER A 819 -33.68 18.33 -23.43
C SER A 819 -34.49 19.18 -22.45
N GLY A 820 -34.59 18.76 -21.21
CA GLY A 820 -35.38 19.48 -20.22
C GLY A 820 -35.84 18.62 -19.05
N ILE A 821 -36.73 19.19 -18.23
CA ILE A 821 -37.33 18.53 -17.08
C ILE A 821 -38.58 17.77 -17.52
N TYR A 822 -38.66 16.53 -17.12
CA TYR A 822 -39.81 15.64 -17.27
C TYR A 822 -40.24 15.09 -15.92
N PHE A 823 -41.51 14.64 -15.84
CA PHE A 823 -42.01 13.91 -14.68
C PHE A 823 -42.50 12.54 -15.14
N TYR A 824 -42.35 11.56 -14.28
CA TYR A 824 -43.03 10.25 -14.48
C TYR A 824 -43.84 9.90 -13.26
N ARG A 825 -45.00 9.32 -13.53
CA ARG A 825 -45.95 8.99 -12.49
C ARG A 825 -46.36 7.52 -12.60
N LEU A 826 -46.34 6.83 -11.46
CA LEU A 826 -46.89 5.51 -11.29
C LEU A 826 -48.24 5.67 -10.61
N GLU A 827 -49.30 5.12 -11.26
CA GLU A 827 -50.61 4.96 -10.70
C GLU A 827 -50.88 3.46 -10.55
N ALA A 828 -51.27 3.02 -9.36
CA ALA A 828 -51.66 1.64 -9.02
C ALA A 828 -52.85 1.68 -8.05
N SER A 829 -53.49 0.56 -7.76
CA SER A 829 -54.67 0.52 -6.86
C SER A 829 -54.44 1.28 -5.55
N GLY A 830 -55.03 2.50 -5.44
CA GLY A 830 -54.90 3.36 -4.26
C GLY A 830 -53.53 4.03 -4.04
N PHE A 831 -52.60 3.87 -4.96
CA PHE A 831 -51.27 4.46 -4.88
C PHE A 831 -50.98 5.35 -6.10
N THR A 832 -50.44 6.55 -5.85
CA THR A 832 -49.97 7.44 -6.89
C THR A 832 -48.71 8.15 -6.40
N GLN A 833 -47.64 8.03 -7.17
CA GLN A 833 -46.40 8.73 -6.89
C GLN A 833 -45.81 9.31 -8.17
N THR A 834 -45.30 10.54 -8.08
CA THR A 834 -44.64 11.26 -9.19
C THR A 834 -43.19 11.62 -8.83
N ARG A 835 -42.31 11.48 -9.78
CA ARG A 835 -40.91 11.87 -9.65
C ARG A 835 -40.42 12.73 -10.84
N LYS A 836 -39.39 13.52 -10.59
CA LYS A 836 -38.76 14.40 -11.57
C LYS A 836 -37.52 13.75 -12.18
N MET A 837 -37.30 13.96 -13.46
CA MET A 837 -36.10 13.53 -14.17
C MET A 837 -35.64 14.62 -15.15
N ILE A 838 -34.33 14.58 -15.51
CA ILE A 838 -33.70 15.58 -16.37
C ILE A 838 -33.06 14.88 -17.56
N LEU A 839 -33.55 15.19 -18.77
CA LEU A 839 -32.95 14.73 -20.01
C LEU A 839 -31.94 15.77 -20.51
N LEU A 840 -30.72 15.34 -20.74
CA LEU A 840 -29.65 16.11 -21.39
C LEU A 840 -29.37 15.48 -22.77
N LYS A 841 -29.10 16.29 -23.78
CA LYS A 841 -28.66 15.85 -25.11
C LYS A 841 -27.27 16.40 -25.39
#